data_e80b03359e473c66e994b4ee9e0fa864
#
_entry.id   e80b03359e473c66e994b4ee9e0fa864
#
_cell.length_a   1.000
_cell.length_b   1.000
_cell.length_c   1.000
_cell.angle_alpha   90.00
_cell.angle_beta   90.00
_cell.angle_gamma   90.00
#
_symmetry.space_group_name_H-M   'P 1'
#
loop_
_entity.id
_entity.type
_entity.pdbx_description
1 polymer ?
#
loop_
_entity_poly.entity_id
_entity_poly.type
_entity_poly.pdbx_seq_one_letter_code
_entity_poly.pdbx_strand_id
1 'polypeptide(L)'
;MMKHFYEMKAKHPDAVLLYRVGDFYETYGEDAIIASEILGITLTRRSNGAGSGTEMAGFPHHALDTYLPKLVRAGKRVAICDQLEDPKLTKKLVKRGITELVTPGVVTASTILDRKENNFLAAVCFGKKTVGVAFLDISTGEFLAAEGAAEYVEKLLGNFAPKEVLIERSCRSKFADLFNTRVLTFELDDWMMSEESTTDRLLRHFQTQNLKGFGVEGMTEGVKAAGAILHYLDLTQHTQIKHITTLGRIEADRFVRLDKFTVRNLELVAPMAEDGKSLLSVIDRTLSPMGARMLHRWVLFPLKDVKAINRRLDVVEYFFKDVEGRELVKQQLELVGDIERLISKVAVGRITPRELVQLKCALQALEPIKRLCERSDNDVLRSFGDRINLCQLIRDRINEEVNPDAPNQVNRGNVIKPGVDPQLDELREISVSSKDYLMRLQKEESERTGIPSLKIAYNNVFGYYSEVRNSHKDKVPAEWVRKQTLVNAERYITQELKDYEEKILGAEEKILIIENRLFGELVAAVTDYIPAIQTDSQLIAQLDCLCAFTRAAIDNKYNRPVIDESLDIDIKQGRHPVIEKQLPPGECYVPNDIHLGNDDQQIMIITGPNLAGKPALTRPTALITLMAQIGCYVPAESAHIGLVDKIFTRVGASDNISLGESTFMVEMTEAASILNNLSERSLVLFDELGRGTSTYDGISIAWSIVEYIHEGRAHAKTLFATHYHELNEMEKSFRRIRNYNVSVKEIDGKVVFVRKLEKGGSEHSFGIHVAKLAGLPRSIVDRADELLAQLEANNRNEQVATKDLGDVGSKRSGYQMSFFQLDDPVLSQIRDQILHLDINNLTPMEALNKLNDIKSIITGK
;
A
#
# COMPACT_ATOMS: atom_id res chain seq x y z
N MET A 1 31.43 14.32 -25.85
CA MET A 1 30.53 14.17 -24.68
C MET A 1 29.07 14.28 -25.08
N MET A 2 28.58 15.40 -25.62
CA MET A 2 27.14 15.55 -25.99
C MET A 2 26.66 14.49 -26.99
N LYS A 3 27.45 14.14 -28.02
CA LYS A 3 27.11 13.05 -28.95
C LYS A 3 26.82 11.72 -28.19
N HIS A 4 27.70 11.37 -27.27
CA HIS A 4 27.55 10.17 -26.45
C HIS A 4 26.34 10.24 -25.49
N PHE A 5 26.03 11.44 -24.95
CA PHE A 5 24.79 11.64 -24.16
C PHE A 5 23.55 11.31 -24.98
N TYR A 6 23.46 11.87 -26.22
CA TYR A 6 22.29 11.60 -27.07
C TYR A 6 22.23 10.15 -27.58
N GLU A 7 23.40 9.51 -27.78
CA GLU A 7 23.45 8.08 -28.09
C GLU A 7 22.91 7.21 -26.94
N MET A 8 23.22 7.57 -25.67
CA MET A 8 22.66 6.91 -24.51
C MET A 8 21.17 7.22 -24.30
N LYS A 9 20.77 8.50 -24.49
CA LYS A 9 19.36 8.91 -24.42
C LYS A 9 18.49 8.21 -25.46
N ALA A 10 18.99 8.01 -26.67
CA ALA A 10 18.26 7.31 -27.72
C ALA A 10 17.95 5.82 -27.38
N LYS A 11 18.72 5.21 -26.48
CA LYS A 11 18.45 3.85 -25.99
C LYS A 11 17.32 3.82 -24.95
N HIS A 12 17.11 4.91 -24.22
CA HIS A 12 16.08 5.05 -23.18
C HIS A 12 15.37 6.41 -23.31
N PRO A 13 14.58 6.60 -24.37
CA PRO A 13 13.97 7.91 -24.68
C PRO A 13 12.97 8.36 -23.64
N ASP A 14 12.36 7.44 -22.93
CA ASP A 14 11.34 7.61 -21.89
C ASP A 14 11.91 7.84 -20.48
N ALA A 15 13.24 7.70 -20.28
CA ALA A 15 13.88 7.87 -18.99
C ALA A 15 14.65 9.19 -18.89
N VAL A 16 14.61 9.86 -17.75
CA VAL A 16 15.50 10.98 -17.43
C VAL A 16 16.93 10.46 -17.31
N LEU A 17 17.84 10.93 -18.18
CA LEU A 17 19.22 10.47 -18.20
C LEU A 17 20.09 11.32 -17.27
N LEU A 18 20.58 10.73 -16.19
CA LEU A 18 21.59 11.30 -15.30
C LEU A 18 22.98 10.86 -15.79
N TYR A 19 23.72 11.78 -16.38
CA TYR A 19 24.98 11.48 -17.03
C TYR A 19 26.17 12.01 -16.21
N ARG A 20 27.06 11.11 -15.77
CA ARG A 20 28.21 11.44 -14.92
C ARG A 20 29.27 12.27 -15.66
N VAL A 21 29.52 13.49 -15.20
CA VAL A 21 30.57 14.41 -15.70
C VAL A 21 31.42 14.86 -14.53
N GLY A 22 32.59 14.24 -14.36
CA GLY A 22 33.45 14.51 -13.19
C GLY A 22 32.71 14.22 -11.89
N ASP A 23 32.57 15.20 -11.03
CA ASP A 23 31.91 15.11 -9.73
C ASP A 23 30.40 15.41 -9.74
N PHE A 24 29.80 15.56 -10.94
CA PHE A 24 28.39 15.86 -11.10
C PHE A 24 27.66 14.81 -11.92
N TYR A 25 26.37 14.63 -11.63
CA TYR A 25 25.40 14.13 -12.59
C TYR A 25 24.77 15.31 -13.30
N GLU A 26 24.88 15.35 -14.60
CA GLU A 26 24.31 16.37 -15.47
C GLU A 26 23.22 15.77 -16.36
N THR A 27 22.21 16.56 -16.66
CA THR A 27 21.14 16.20 -17.60
C THR A 27 20.89 17.37 -18.55
N TYR A 28 20.42 17.09 -19.77
CA TYR A 28 20.34 18.09 -20.85
C TYR A 28 19.01 18.05 -21.59
N GLY A 29 18.62 19.18 -22.22
CA GLY A 29 17.40 19.33 -23.00
C GLY A 29 16.14 19.16 -22.14
N GLU A 30 15.16 18.41 -22.63
CA GLU A 30 13.90 18.16 -21.91
C GLU A 30 14.11 17.53 -20.53
N ASP A 31 15.06 16.60 -20.42
CA ASP A 31 15.40 15.98 -19.15
C ASP A 31 15.88 16.99 -18.11
N ALA A 32 16.60 18.04 -18.54
CA ALA A 32 17.05 19.11 -17.65
C ALA A 32 15.88 19.95 -17.14
N ILE A 33 14.90 20.23 -17.98
CA ILE A 33 13.68 20.97 -17.61
C ILE A 33 12.91 20.18 -16.57
N ILE A 34 12.63 18.89 -16.86
CA ILE A 34 11.93 17.97 -15.95
C ILE A 34 12.67 17.86 -14.62
N ALA A 35 13.99 17.64 -14.65
CA ALA A 35 14.79 17.53 -13.45
C ALA A 35 14.82 18.81 -12.63
N SER A 36 14.95 19.97 -13.26
CA SER A 36 14.92 21.27 -12.58
C SER A 36 13.60 21.52 -11.87
N GLU A 37 12.47 21.22 -12.51
CA GLU A 37 11.13 21.39 -11.96
C GLU A 37 10.89 20.48 -10.74
N ILE A 38 11.20 19.19 -10.88
CA ILE A 38 10.93 18.19 -9.81
C ILE A 38 11.91 18.35 -8.64
N LEU A 39 13.18 18.60 -8.92
CA LEU A 39 14.24 18.64 -7.91
C LEU A 39 14.38 20.00 -7.24
N GLY A 40 13.86 21.07 -7.85
CA GLY A 40 14.06 22.46 -7.41
C GLY A 40 15.51 22.93 -7.59
N ILE A 41 16.24 22.41 -8.60
CA ILE A 41 17.63 22.82 -8.91
C ILE A 41 17.66 23.81 -10.05
N THR A 42 18.74 24.61 -10.13
CA THR A 42 18.88 25.67 -11.13
C THR A 42 18.99 25.11 -12.54
N LEU A 43 18.10 25.57 -13.43
CA LEU A 43 18.22 25.33 -14.87
C LEU A 43 19.19 26.35 -15.47
N THR A 44 20.24 25.87 -16.11
CA THR A 44 21.26 26.69 -16.79
C THR A 44 21.29 26.37 -18.27
N ARG A 45 22.06 27.11 -19.06
CA ARG A 45 22.30 26.86 -20.48
C ARG A 45 23.78 26.62 -20.73
N ARG A 46 24.10 25.51 -21.40
CA ARG A 46 25.45 25.21 -21.86
C ARG A 46 25.63 25.73 -23.28
N SER A 47 26.59 26.63 -23.50
CA SER A 47 26.94 27.08 -24.83
C SER A 47 27.74 26.01 -25.59
N ASN A 48 27.29 25.64 -26.78
CA ASN A 48 27.92 24.63 -27.63
C ASN A 48 28.76 25.23 -28.77
N GLY A 49 29.17 26.49 -28.65
CA GLY A 49 30.07 27.15 -29.65
C GLY A 49 29.40 27.55 -30.96
N ALA A 50 28.18 27.16 -31.25
CA ALA A 50 27.43 27.41 -32.49
C ALA A 50 26.15 28.23 -32.28
N GLY A 51 26.06 29.05 -31.25
CA GLY A 51 24.98 30.02 -31.09
C GLY A 51 23.67 29.49 -30.44
N SER A 52 23.47 28.17 -30.34
CA SER A 52 22.31 27.58 -29.62
C SER A 52 22.78 26.94 -28.32
N GLY A 53 22.35 27.49 -27.17
CA GLY A 53 22.58 26.86 -25.87
C GLY A 53 21.59 25.72 -25.63
N THR A 54 22.09 24.59 -25.08
CA THR A 54 21.24 23.48 -24.62
C THR A 54 20.95 23.67 -23.13
N GLU A 55 19.72 23.54 -22.72
CA GLU A 55 19.29 23.50 -21.31
C GLU A 55 20.08 22.43 -20.56
N MET A 56 20.53 22.75 -19.34
CA MET A 56 21.31 21.87 -18.49
C MET A 56 20.90 22.06 -17.03
N ALA A 57 20.77 20.95 -16.33
CA ALA A 57 20.63 20.91 -14.88
C ALA A 57 21.56 19.83 -14.33
N GLY A 58 22.01 19.98 -13.09
CA GLY A 58 22.91 18.98 -12.51
C GLY A 58 23.07 19.17 -11.01
N PHE A 59 23.56 18.10 -10.36
CA PHE A 59 23.84 18.06 -8.94
C PHE A 59 25.10 17.21 -8.66
N PRO A 60 25.78 17.43 -7.50
CA PRO A 60 26.96 16.65 -7.14
C PRO A 60 26.65 15.14 -7.05
N HIS A 61 27.54 14.29 -7.57
CA HIS A 61 27.28 12.86 -7.65
C HIS A 61 27.03 12.19 -6.29
N HIS A 62 27.68 12.67 -5.23
CA HIS A 62 27.46 12.18 -3.86
C HIS A 62 26.07 12.49 -3.31
N ALA A 63 25.31 13.38 -3.97
CA ALA A 63 23.94 13.72 -3.61
C ALA A 63 22.88 12.90 -4.38
N LEU A 64 23.29 11.85 -5.13
CA LEU A 64 22.38 11.00 -5.88
C LEU A 64 21.27 10.42 -4.97
N ASP A 65 21.64 9.94 -3.79
CA ASP A 65 20.69 9.37 -2.82
C ASP A 65 19.63 10.38 -2.31
N THR A 66 19.87 11.68 -2.49
CA THR A 66 18.92 12.73 -2.12
C THR A 66 18.00 13.12 -3.27
N TYR A 67 18.50 13.13 -4.50
CA TYR A 67 17.77 13.64 -5.66
C TYR A 67 17.06 12.55 -6.46
N LEU A 68 17.65 11.36 -6.61
CA LEU A 68 17.04 10.21 -7.28
C LEU A 68 15.65 9.85 -6.69
N PRO A 69 15.45 9.80 -5.35
CA PRO A 69 14.14 9.54 -4.78
C PRO A 69 13.04 10.49 -5.22
N LYS A 70 13.35 11.75 -5.41
CA LYS A 70 12.35 12.76 -5.83
C LYS A 70 11.87 12.53 -7.26
N LEU A 71 12.78 12.19 -8.19
CA LEU A 71 12.42 11.86 -9.57
C LEU A 71 11.55 10.60 -9.64
N VAL A 72 11.96 9.54 -8.94
CA VAL A 72 11.25 8.26 -8.96
C VAL A 72 9.87 8.38 -8.32
N ARG A 73 9.74 9.10 -7.19
CA ARG A 73 8.44 9.36 -6.54
C ARG A 73 7.51 10.23 -7.39
N ALA A 74 8.08 11.09 -8.24
CA ALA A 74 7.32 11.83 -9.25
C ALA A 74 6.91 10.97 -10.47
N GLY A 75 7.11 9.64 -10.41
CA GLY A 75 6.73 8.69 -11.46
C GLY A 75 7.69 8.70 -12.66
N LYS A 76 8.89 9.26 -12.53
CA LYS A 76 9.87 9.28 -13.63
C LYS A 76 10.77 8.05 -13.59
N ARG A 77 11.03 7.49 -14.76
CA ARG A 77 12.10 6.50 -14.98
C ARG A 77 13.41 7.24 -15.09
N VAL A 78 14.47 6.74 -14.47
CA VAL A 78 15.77 7.42 -14.40
C VAL A 78 16.87 6.47 -14.84
N ALA A 79 17.58 6.80 -15.91
CA ALA A 79 18.75 6.08 -16.38
C ALA A 79 20.02 6.69 -15.77
N ILE A 80 20.77 5.90 -15.02
CA ILE A 80 22.04 6.32 -14.41
C ILE A 80 23.17 5.90 -15.33
N CYS A 81 23.87 6.89 -15.90
CA CYS A 81 25.04 6.69 -16.74
C CYS A 81 26.30 7.07 -15.97
N ASP A 82 27.09 6.08 -15.55
CA ASP A 82 28.29 6.29 -14.75
C ASP A 82 29.58 5.97 -15.53
N GLN A 83 30.72 6.32 -14.94
CA GLN A 83 32.05 6.02 -15.46
C GLN A 83 32.39 4.56 -15.21
N LEU A 84 32.75 3.81 -16.24
CA LEU A 84 33.13 2.39 -16.19
C LEU A 84 34.61 2.15 -15.93
N GLU A 85 35.41 3.21 -15.95
CA GLU A 85 36.88 3.16 -15.79
C GLU A 85 37.30 4.28 -14.83
N ASP A 86 38.39 4.03 -14.08
CA ASP A 86 38.97 5.06 -13.20
C ASP A 86 39.58 6.19 -14.05
N PRO A 87 39.16 7.46 -13.86
CA PRO A 87 39.71 8.61 -14.56
C PRO A 87 41.21 8.77 -14.39
N LYS A 88 41.82 8.30 -13.31
CA LYS A 88 43.24 8.37 -12.99
C LYS A 88 44.09 7.42 -13.86
N LEU A 89 43.49 6.36 -14.36
CA LEU A 89 44.19 5.30 -15.11
C LEU A 89 44.15 5.50 -16.62
N THR A 90 43.34 6.45 -17.14
CA THR A 90 43.15 6.64 -18.57
C THR A 90 43.50 8.06 -19.01
N LYS A 91 44.29 8.17 -20.10
CA LYS A 91 44.61 9.45 -20.77
C LYS A 91 43.57 9.83 -21.83
N LYS A 92 42.59 8.95 -22.12
CA LYS A 92 41.49 9.12 -23.08
C LYS A 92 40.22 9.52 -22.37
N LEU A 93 39.16 9.82 -23.15
CA LEU A 93 37.81 9.99 -22.60
C LEU A 93 37.38 8.70 -21.86
N VAL A 94 37.10 8.83 -20.58
CA VAL A 94 36.62 7.72 -19.71
C VAL A 94 35.38 7.08 -20.32
N LYS A 95 35.38 5.78 -20.47
CA LYS A 95 34.19 5.03 -20.92
C LYS A 95 33.05 5.21 -19.91
N ARG A 96 31.85 5.42 -20.42
CA ARG A 96 30.62 5.56 -19.66
C ARG A 96 29.56 4.62 -20.20
N GLY A 97 28.70 4.14 -19.35
CA GLY A 97 27.60 3.28 -19.73
C GLY A 97 26.44 3.42 -18.72
N ILE A 98 25.27 2.97 -19.14
CA ILE A 98 24.13 2.88 -18.24
C ILE A 98 24.38 1.72 -17.28
N THR A 99 24.52 2.05 -16.00
CA THR A 99 24.77 1.09 -14.93
C THR A 99 23.48 0.59 -14.31
N GLU A 100 22.42 1.40 -14.34
CA GLU A 100 21.13 1.06 -13.76
C GLU A 100 20.02 1.92 -14.39
N LEU A 101 18.86 1.31 -14.61
CA LEU A 101 17.63 2.01 -14.94
C LEU A 101 16.65 1.86 -13.76
N VAL A 102 16.51 2.92 -12.98
CA VAL A 102 15.61 2.96 -11.82
C VAL A 102 14.22 3.40 -12.26
N THR A 103 13.22 2.60 -11.95
CA THR A 103 11.82 2.89 -12.25
C THR A 103 10.97 2.78 -10.97
N PRO A 104 9.76 3.35 -10.92
CA PRO A 104 8.90 3.26 -9.74
C PRO A 104 8.63 1.82 -9.27
N GLY A 105 8.54 0.86 -10.20
CA GLY A 105 8.31 -0.55 -9.91
C GLY A 105 9.57 -1.33 -9.52
N VAL A 106 10.78 -0.81 -9.86
CA VAL A 106 12.06 -1.51 -9.65
C VAL A 106 12.99 -0.63 -8.81
N VAL A 107 12.73 -0.59 -7.52
CA VAL A 107 13.50 0.19 -6.54
C VAL A 107 14.05 -0.72 -5.47
N THR A 108 15.37 -0.62 -5.20
CA THR A 108 16.04 -1.34 -4.11
C THR A 108 16.58 -0.39 -3.03
N ALA A 109 16.67 0.90 -3.32
CA ALA A 109 17.21 1.91 -2.41
C ALA A 109 16.24 2.21 -1.24
N SER A 110 16.71 2.01 -0.01
CA SER A 110 15.92 2.21 1.22
C SER A 110 15.46 3.66 1.43
N THR A 111 16.09 4.63 0.78
CA THR A 111 15.72 6.06 0.82
C THR A 111 14.44 6.37 0.02
N ILE A 112 14.11 5.51 -0.95
CA ILE A 112 12.92 5.66 -1.81
C ILE A 112 11.75 4.87 -1.25
N LEU A 113 12.01 3.66 -0.74
CA LEU A 113 11.02 2.70 -0.28
C LEU A 113 10.39 3.14 1.05
N ASP A 114 9.06 2.97 1.16
CA ASP A 114 8.41 2.95 2.47
C ASP A 114 8.81 1.68 3.22
N ARG A 115 9.08 1.82 4.53
CA ARG A 115 9.51 0.69 5.36
C ARG A 115 8.39 -0.32 5.59
N LYS A 116 7.16 0.16 5.71
CA LYS A 116 5.97 -0.63 6.07
C LYS A 116 5.15 -1.10 4.85
N GLU A 117 5.48 -0.66 3.65
CA GLU A 117 4.79 -1.03 2.41
C GLU A 117 5.67 -1.83 1.46
N ASN A 118 5.03 -2.71 0.69
CA ASN A 118 5.67 -3.37 -0.46
C ASN A 118 5.76 -2.41 -1.66
N ASN A 119 6.73 -2.63 -2.53
CA ASN A 119 6.89 -1.89 -3.78
C ASN A 119 6.74 -2.83 -4.98
N PHE A 120 5.49 -3.13 -5.35
CA PHE A 120 5.22 -4.09 -6.40
C PHE A 120 5.38 -3.50 -7.81
N LEU A 121 6.10 -4.26 -8.65
CA LEU A 121 6.01 -4.25 -10.10
C LEU A 121 5.00 -5.31 -10.50
N ALA A 122 4.09 -5.02 -11.44
CA ALA A 122 3.18 -6.02 -11.97
C ALA A 122 3.36 -6.21 -13.49
N ALA A 123 2.94 -7.36 -14.00
CA ALA A 123 2.76 -7.59 -15.42
C ALA A 123 1.39 -8.21 -15.68
N VAL A 124 0.73 -7.83 -16.77
CA VAL A 124 -0.59 -8.32 -17.17
C VAL A 124 -0.52 -8.91 -18.57
N CYS A 125 -0.95 -10.17 -18.72
CA CYS A 125 -1.04 -10.88 -20.00
C CYS A 125 -2.48 -11.26 -20.32
N PHE A 126 -2.91 -10.98 -21.53
CA PHE A 126 -4.27 -11.27 -21.99
C PHE A 126 -4.31 -12.56 -22.79
N GLY A 127 -5.02 -13.55 -22.27
CA GLY A 127 -5.37 -14.77 -23.01
C GLY A 127 -6.68 -14.64 -23.77
N LYS A 128 -7.14 -15.77 -24.33
CA LYS A 128 -8.41 -15.84 -25.07
C LYS A 128 -9.62 -15.74 -24.14
N LYS A 129 -9.56 -16.31 -22.93
CA LYS A 129 -10.66 -16.35 -21.96
C LYS A 129 -10.26 -15.86 -20.57
N THR A 130 -8.98 -15.91 -20.25
CA THR A 130 -8.42 -15.56 -18.97
C THR A 130 -7.41 -14.44 -19.09
N VAL A 131 -7.14 -13.76 -18.01
CA VAL A 131 -6.08 -12.75 -17.86
C VAL A 131 -5.12 -13.25 -16.80
N GLY A 132 -3.83 -13.27 -17.10
CA GLY A 132 -2.77 -13.56 -16.16
C GLY A 132 -2.19 -12.29 -15.58
N VAL A 133 -1.80 -12.34 -14.32
CA VAL A 133 -1.09 -11.24 -13.63
C VAL A 133 0.02 -11.82 -12.76
N ALA A 134 1.14 -11.11 -12.70
CA ALA A 134 2.19 -11.40 -11.74
C ALA A 134 2.62 -10.12 -11.01
N PHE A 135 3.09 -10.29 -9.79
CA PHE A 135 3.55 -9.20 -8.91
C PHE A 135 4.92 -9.56 -8.36
N LEU A 136 5.87 -8.64 -8.42
CA LEU A 136 7.19 -8.78 -7.84
C LEU A 136 7.55 -7.55 -7.01
N ASP A 137 7.93 -7.76 -5.74
CA ASP A 137 8.68 -6.76 -4.97
C ASP A 137 10.16 -7.13 -4.97
N ILE A 138 10.95 -6.44 -5.77
CA ILE A 138 12.40 -6.70 -5.91
C ILE A 138 13.15 -6.43 -4.59
N SER A 139 12.62 -5.57 -3.72
CA SER A 139 13.28 -5.24 -2.45
C SER A 139 13.18 -6.34 -1.40
N THR A 140 12.20 -7.25 -1.55
CA THR A 140 11.94 -8.37 -0.63
C THR A 140 12.17 -9.74 -1.28
N GLY A 141 12.08 -9.80 -2.62
CA GLY A 141 12.10 -11.04 -3.39
C GLY A 141 10.75 -11.75 -3.44
N GLU A 142 9.67 -11.12 -2.96
CA GLU A 142 8.33 -11.68 -3.04
C GLU A 142 7.82 -11.68 -4.48
N PHE A 143 7.54 -12.86 -5.01
CA PHE A 143 7.11 -13.06 -6.39
C PHE A 143 5.86 -13.92 -6.44
N LEU A 144 4.76 -13.37 -6.97
CA LEU A 144 3.43 -13.97 -6.97
C LEU A 144 2.82 -13.94 -8.36
N ALA A 145 2.03 -14.97 -8.71
CA ALA A 145 1.27 -15.03 -9.96
C ALA A 145 -0.17 -15.49 -9.73
N ALA A 146 -1.07 -15.00 -10.58
CA ALA A 146 -2.48 -15.38 -10.60
C ALA A 146 -2.99 -15.42 -12.05
N GLU A 147 -4.07 -16.19 -12.26
CA GLU A 147 -4.80 -16.22 -13.52
C GLU A 147 -6.30 -16.35 -13.24
N GLY A 148 -7.12 -15.62 -14.00
CA GLY A 148 -8.57 -15.66 -13.85
C GLY A 148 -9.31 -14.73 -14.77
N ALA A 149 -10.56 -14.41 -14.46
CA ALA A 149 -11.36 -13.43 -15.19
C ALA A 149 -10.79 -12.01 -15.00
N ALA A 150 -11.10 -11.09 -15.91
CA ALA A 150 -10.59 -9.71 -15.85
C ALA A 150 -10.95 -9.00 -14.53
N GLU A 151 -12.15 -9.20 -14.01
CA GLU A 151 -12.62 -8.62 -12.75
C GLU A 151 -11.81 -9.13 -11.53
N TYR A 152 -11.34 -10.37 -11.58
CA TYR A 152 -10.45 -10.90 -10.54
C TYR A 152 -9.08 -10.25 -10.58
N VAL A 153 -8.52 -10.08 -11.77
CA VAL A 153 -7.22 -9.41 -11.96
C VAL A 153 -7.32 -7.93 -11.58
N GLU A 154 -8.43 -7.24 -11.92
CA GLU A 154 -8.66 -5.85 -11.49
C GLU A 154 -8.62 -5.72 -9.95
N LYS A 155 -9.27 -6.65 -9.24
CA LYS A 155 -9.24 -6.68 -7.77
C LYS A 155 -7.83 -6.88 -7.22
N LEU A 156 -7.05 -7.79 -7.81
CA LEU A 156 -5.66 -8.00 -7.41
C LEU A 156 -4.80 -6.75 -7.67
N LEU A 157 -4.94 -6.10 -8.83
CA LEU A 157 -4.25 -4.84 -9.13
C LEU A 157 -4.62 -3.74 -8.12
N GLY A 158 -5.90 -3.66 -7.72
CA GLY A 158 -6.36 -2.73 -6.69
C GLY A 158 -5.77 -3.01 -5.31
N ASN A 159 -5.71 -4.28 -4.91
CA ASN A 159 -5.25 -4.68 -3.57
C ASN A 159 -3.72 -4.64 -3.43
N PHE A 160 -2.96 -5.05 -4.46
CA PHE A 160 -1.50 -4.98 -4.46
C PHE A 160 -0.98 -3.58 -4.77
N ALA A 161 -1.80 -2.73 -5.40
CA ALA A 161 -1.49 -1.34 -5.77
C ALA A 161 -0.07 -1.17 -6.36
N PRO A 162 0.26 -1.89 -7.46
CA PRO A 162 1.59 -1.86 -8.04
C PRO A 162 1.98 -0.44 -8.45
N LYS A 163 3.25 -0.10 -8.32
CA LYS A 163 3.77 1.22 -8.70
C LYS A 163 3.99 1.34 -10.21
N GLU A 164 4.11 0.22 -10.90
CA GLU A 164 4.29 0.13 -12.35
C GLU A 164 3.68 -1.18 -12.86
N VAL A 165 3.06 -1.15 -14.04
CA VAL A 165 2.43 -2.31 -14.69
C VAL A 165 3.00 -2.50 -16.09
N LEU A 166 3.51 -3.69 -16.36
CA LEU A 166 4.01 -4.10 -17.66
C LEU A 166 2.87 -4.68 -18.50
N ILE A 167 2.75 -4.25 -19.73
CA ILE A 167 1.74 -4.70 -20.67
C ILE A 167 2.37 -4.99 -22.04
N GLU A 168 1.77 -5.89 -22.79
CA GLU A 168 2.11 -6.12 -24.19
C GLU A 168 1.70 -4.90 -25.02
N ARG A 169 2.58 -4.43 -25.89
CA ARG A 169 2.33 -3.24 -26.74
C ARG A 169 1.01 -3.35 -27.53
N SER A 170 0.73 -4.51 -28.07
CA SER A 170 -0.52 -4.80 -28.81
C SER A 170 -1.78 -4.74 -27.95
N CYS A 171 -1.66 -4.83 -26.63
CA CYS A 171 -2.77 -4.91 -25.68
C CYS A 171 -3.06 -3.60 -24.92
N ARG A 172 -2.42 -2.49 -25.27
CA ARG A 172 -2.57 -1.19 -24.57
C ARG A 172 -4.02 -0.70 -24.48
N SER A 173 -4.75 -0.68 -25.61
CA SER A 173 -6.16 -0.27 -25.62
C SER A 173 -7.02 -1.18 -24.78
N LYS A 174 -6.82 -2.50 -24.91
CA LYS A 174 -7.54 -3.50 -24.13
C LYS A 174 -7.32 -3.36 -22.63
N PHE A 175 -6.10 -3.04 -22.21
CA PHE A 175 -5.78 -2.76 -20.79
C PHE A 175 -6.52 -1.52 -20.29
N ALA A 176 -6.50 -0.42 -21.05
CA ALA A 176 -7.17 0.82 -20.69
C ALA A 176 -8.70 0.67 -20.61
N ASP A 177 -9.30 -0.12 -21.52
CA ASP A 177 -10.74 -0.36 -21.57
C ASP A 177 -11.23 -1.25 -20.41
N LEU A 178 -10.43 -2.25 -20.01
CA LEU A 178 -10.81 -3.22 -18.98
C LEU A 178 -10.43 -2.78 -17.55
N PHE A 179 -9.30 -2.09 -17.41
CA PHE A 179 -8.78 -1.71 -16.10
C PHE A 179 -8.73 -0.18 -15.97
N ASN A 180 -9.75 0.39 -15.34
CA ASN A 180 -9.79 1.84 -15.05
C ASN A 180 -8.82 2.17 -13.90
N THR A 181 -7.51 1.98 -14.12
CA THR A 181 -6.45 2.23 -13.14
C THR A 181 -5.55 3.36 -13.59
N ARG A 182 -5.26 4.31 -12.70
CA ARG A 182 -4.27 5.39 -12.92
C ARG A 182 -2.85 4.94 -12.55
N VAL A 183 -2.45 3.75 -13.02
CA VAL A 183 -1.13 3.18 -12.76
C VAL A 183 -0.18 3.52 -13.90
N LEU A 184 1.08 3.75 -13.60
CA LEU A 184 2.12 3.90 -14.62
C LEU A 184 2.25 2.59 -15.40
N THR A 185 2.05 2.63 -16.70
CA THR A 185 2.19 1.46 -17.58
C THR A 185 3.46 1.54 -18.42
N PHE A 186 4.10 0.39 -18.64
CA PHE A 186 5.21 0.25 -19.56
C PHE A 186 4.93 -0.85 -20.58
N GLU A 187 5.18 -0.54 -21.86
CA GLU A 187 4.91 -1.45 -22.98
C GLU A 187 6.13 -2.30 -23.29
N LEU A 188 5.97 -3.63 -23.22
CA LEU A 188 6.97 -4.59 -23.65
C LEU A 188 6.73 -5.05 -25.09
N ASP A 189 7.79 -5.43 -25.76
CA ASP A 189 7.70 -6.05 -27.07
C ASP A 189 7.06 -7.44 -26.96
N ASP A 190 6.20 -7.80 -27.93
CA ASP A 190 5.35 -8.99 -27.91
C ASP A 190 6.14 -10.30 -27.71
N TRP A 191 7.39 -10.38 -28.23
CA TRP A 191 8.23 -11.58 -28.05
C TRP A 191 8.64 -11.81 -26.58
N MET A 192 8.77 -10.73 -25.77
CA MET A 192 9.12 -10.81 -24.33
C MET A 192 7.97 -11.38 -23.50
N MET A 193 6.76 -11.36 -24.03
CA MET A 193 5.56 -11.88 -23.38
C MET A 193 5.07 -13.18 -24.05
N SER A 194 5.85 -13.77 -24.98
CA SER A 194 5.53 -15.06 -25.58
C SER A 194 5.70 -16.21 -24.58
N GLU A 195 4.88 -17.25 -24.67
CA GLU A 195 4.89 -18.39 -23.76
C GLU A 195 6.25 -19.10 -23.71
N GLU A 196 6.87 -19.32 -24.88
CA GLU A 196 8.18 -19.97 -24.98
C GLU A 196 9.28 -19.16 -24.28
N SER A 197 9.39 -17.85 -24.61
CA SER A 197 10.43 -16.97 -24.05
C SER A 197 10.29 -16.80 -22.54
N THR A 198 9.07 -16.60 -22.05
CA THR A 198 8.80 -16.36 -20.63
C THR A 198 9.01 -17.63 -19.79
N THR A 199 8.58 -18.79 -20.28
CA THR A 199 8.79 -20.07 -19.61
C THR A 199 10.28 -20.42 -19.54
N ASP A 200 11.03 -20.29 -20.64
CA ASP A 200 12.46 -20.53 -20.67
C ASP A 200 13.22 -19.60 -19.72
N ARG A 201 12.83 -18.32 -19.65
CA ARG A 201 13.43 -17.34 -18.70
C ARG A 201 13.21 -17.72 -17.24
N LEU A 202 12.02 -18.21 -16.88
CA LEU A 202 11.71 -18.69 -15.54
C LEU A 202 12.49 -19.97 -15.20
N LEU A 203 12.52 -20.95 -16.11
CA LEU A 203 13.26 -22.20 -15.91
C LEU A 203 14.76 -21.96 -15.68
N ARG A 204 15.35 -21.06 -16.46
CA ARG A 204 16.75 -20.64 -16.26
C ARG A 204 16.98 -19.94 -14.95
N HIS A 205 16.05 -19.06 -14.53
CA HIS A 205 16.17 -18.33 -13.27
C HIS A 205 16.13 -19.27 -12.07
N PHE A 206 15.12 -20.14 -12.01
CA PHE A 206 14.95 -21.10 -10.90
C PHE A 206 15.82 -22.35 -11.03
N GLN A 207 16.57 -22.50 -12.11
CA GLN A 207 17.42 -23.66 -12.40
C GLN A 207 16.65 -24.99 -12.31
N THR A 208 15.44 -25.04 -12.85
CA THR A 208 14.53 -26.18 -12.83
C THR A 208 14.18 -26.67 -14.24
N GLN A 209 13.74 -27.92 -14.34
CA GLN A 209 13.28 -28.48 -15.62
C GLN A 209 11.81 -28.21 -15.91
N ASN A 210 11.01 -27.87 -14.89
CA ASN A 210 9.59 -27.55 -15.01
C ASN A 210 9.15 -26.67 -13.84
N LEU A 211 7.96 -26.07 -13.97
CA LEU A 211 7.38 -25.17 -12.96
C LEU A 211 6.37 -25.85 -12.02
N LYS A 212 6.26 -27.20 -12.05
CA LYS A 212 5.30 -27.96 -11.23
C LYS A 212 5.48 -27.72 -9.73
N GLY A 213 6.72 -27.66 -9.26
CA GLY A 213 7.05 -27.43 -7.86
C GLY A 213 6.58 -26.10 -7.29
N PHE A 214 6.28 -25.11 -8.15
CA PHE A 214 5.75 -23.81 -7.76
C PHE A 214 4.21 -23.73 -7.75
N GLY A 215 3.51 -24.80 -8.19
CA GLY A 215 2.04 -24.84 -8.21
C GLY A 215 1.39 -23.96 -9.28
N VAL A 216 2.16 -23.48 -10.25
CA VAL A 216 1.68 -22.59 -11.33
C VAL A 216 1.37 -23.34 -12.63
N GLU A 217 1.37 -24.69 -12.59
CA GLU A 217 0.99 -25.53 -13.74
C GLU A 217 -0.46 -25.25 -14.15
N GLY A 218 -0.70 -25.09 -15.44
CA GLY A 218 -2.01 -24.73 -15.98
C GLY A 218 -2.36 -23.24 -15.95
N MET A 219 -1.46 -22.36 -15.45
CA MET A 219 -1.61 -20.91 -15.47
C MET A 219 -0.77 -20.29 -16.60
N THR A 220 -1.15 -20.54 -17.85
CA THR A 220 -0.35 -20.10 -19.01
C THR A 220 -0.13 -18.59 -19.02
N GLU A 221 -1.19 -17.81 -18.83
CA GLU A 221 -1.10 -16.35 -18.86
C GLU A 221 -0.43 -15.79 -17.60
N GLY A 222 -0.61 -16.42 -16.45
CA GLY A 222 0.09 -16.08 -15.21
C GLY A 222 1.60 -16.33 -15.29
N VAL A 223 2.03 -17.43 -15.90
CA VAL A 223 3.43 -17.77 -16.15
C VAL A 223 4.05 -16.77 -17.14
N LYS A 224 3.33 -16.41 -18.22
CA LYS A 224 3.77 -15.38 -19.16
C LYS A 224 4.00 -14.03 -18.46
N ALA A 225 3.08 -13.60 -17.60
CA ALA A 225 3.22 -12.39 -16.82
C ALA A 225 4.45 -12.44 -15.90
N ALA A 226 4.68 -13.57 -15.21
CA ALA A 226 5.85 -13.74 -14.36
C ALA A 226 7.16 -13.69 -15.15
N GLY A 227 7.25 -14.39 -16.28
CA GLY A 227 8.44 -14.37 -17.16
C GLY A 227 8.70 -12.98 -17.74
N ALA A 228 7.65 -12.22 -18.10
CA ALA A 228 7.75 -10.85 -18.58
C ALA A 228 8.41 -9.92 -17.56
N ILE A 229 8.10 -10.07 -16.26
CA ILE A 229 8.76 -9.33 -15.20
C ILE A 229 10.28 -9.61 -15.19
N LEU A 230 10.71 -10.87 -15.32
CA LEU A 230 12.15 -11.20 -15.35
C LEU A 230 12.83 -10.62 -16.59
N HIS A 231 12.19 -10.62 -17.74
CA HIS A 231 12.72 -9.96 -18.94
C HIS A 231 12.85 -8.43 -18.74
N TYR A 232 11.89 -7.82 -18.04
CA TYR A 232 11.98 -6.40 -17.71
C TYR A 232 13.13 -6.08 -16.77
N LEU A 233 13.41 -6.97 -15.80
CA LEU A 233 14.60 -6.83 -14.93
C LEU A 233 15.91 -6.87 -15.72
N ASP A 234 15.99 -7.73 -16.76
CA ASP A 234 17.14 -7.76 -17.65
C ASP A 234 17.28 -6.43 -18.43
N LEU A 235 16.17 -5.87 -18.93
CA LEU A 235 16.17 -4.56 -19.61
C LEU A 235 16.62 -3.41 -18.70
N THR A 236 16.26 -3.48 -17.41
CA THR A 236 16.60 -2.45 -16.41
C THR A 236 17.96 -2.69 -15.75
N GLN A 237 18.76 -3.66 -16.25
CA GLN A 237 20.09 -4.04 -15.76
C GLN A 237 20.10 -4.60 -14.33
N HIS A 238 18.98 -5.15 -13.86
CA HIS A 238 18.89 -5.84 -12.58
C HIS A 238 19.17 -7.35 -12.79
N THR A 239 20.44 -7.71 -12.95
CA THR A 239 20.86 -9.09 -13.27
C THR A 239 21.13 -9.95 -12.02
N GLN A 240 21.43 -9.31 -10.88
CA GLN A 240 21.71 -10.00 -9.62
C GLN A 240 20.42 -10.15 -8.80
N ILE A 241 19.61 -11.15 -9.12
CA ILE A 241 18.28 -11.40 -8.54
C ILE A 241 18.18 -12.76 -7.84
N LYS A 242 19.28 -13.25 -7.25
CA LYS A 242 19.34 -14.55 -6.56
C LYS A 242 18.39 -14.67 -5.36
N HIS A 243 17.94 -13.54 -4.80
CA HIS A 243 16.96 -13.52 -3.71
C HIS A 243 15.52 -13.78 -4.16
N ILE A 244 15.23 -13.78 -5.45
CA ILE A 244 13.95 -14.24 -5.98
C ILE A 244 14.03 -15.77 -6.08
N THR A 245 13.73 -16.46 -4.97
CA THR A 245 13.91 -17.91 -4.83
C THR A 245 12.68 -18.73 -5.13
N THR A 246 11.49 -18.10 -5.12
CA THR A 246 10.20 -18.79 -5.26
C THR A 246 9.23 -17.97 -6.10
N LEU A 247 8.28 -18.66 -6.74
CA LEU A 247 7.13 -18.09 -7.40
C LEU A 247 5.88 -18.65 -6.73
N GLY A 248 5.12 -17.82 -6.01
CA GLY A 248 3.91 -18.21 -5.32
C GLY A 248 2.66 -18.06 -6.19
N ARG A 249 1.73 -19.01 -6.09
CA ARG A 249 0.40 -18.89 -6.69
C ARG A 249 -0.56 -18.18 -5.74
N ILE A 250 -1.29 -17.18 -6.23
CA ILE A 250 -2.43 -16.59 -5.52
C ILE A 250 -3.68 -17.40 -5.87
N GLU A 251 -4.20 -18.15 -4.89
CA GLU A 251 -5.40 -18.95 -5.05
C GLU A 251 -6.63 -18.12 -4.65
N ALA A 252 -7.51 -17.83 -5.63
CA ALA A 252 -8.72 -17.04 -5.41
C ALA A 252 -9.64 -17.61 -4.32
N ASP A 253 -9.64 -18.94 -4.16
CA ASP A 253 -10.54 -19.63 -3.25
C ASP A 253 -10.06 -19.69 -1.79
N ARG A 254 -8.81 -19.29 -1.51
CA ARG A 254 -8.26 -19.28 -0.14
C ARG A 254 -8.63 -18.05 0.67
N PHE A 255 -9.05 -16.98 0.02
CA PHE A 255 -9.25 -15.68 0.65
C PHE A 255 -10.65 -15.13 0.43
N VAL A 256 -11.11 -14.35 1.40
CA VAL A 256 -12.33 -13.56 1.29
C VAL A 256 -12.19 -12.56 0.14
N ARG A 257 -13.20 -12.49 -0.71
CA ARG A 257 -13.22 -11.52 -1.80
C ARG A 257 -13.65 -10.15 -1.30
N LEU A 258 -12.75 -9.19 -1.38
CA LEU A 258 -13.00 -7.77 -1.15
C LEU A 258 -12.85 -7.04 -2.47
N ASP A 259 -13.78 -6.17 -2.83
CA ASP A 259 -13.61 -5.28 -3.96
C ASP A 259 -12.99 -3.95 -3.53
N LYS A 260 -12.53 -3.14 -4.51
CA LYS A 260 -11.89 -1.84 -4.24
C LYS A 260 -12.81 -0.87 -3.47
N PHE A 261 -14.12 -0.99 -3.68
CA PHE A 261 -15.11 -0.14 -2.99
C PHE A 261 -15.23 -0.54 -1.53
N THR A 262 -15.28 -1.83 -1.24
CA THR A 262 -15.32 -2.36 0.14
C THR A 262 -14.07 -1.98 0.92
N VAL A 263 -12.87 -2.13 0.33
CA VAL A 263 -11.60 -1.74 0.96
C VAL A 263 -11.61 -0.25 1.34
N ARG A 264 -12.08 0.61 0.42
CA ARG A 264 -12.20 2.05 0.65
C ARG A 264 -13.31 2.40 1.66
N ASN A 265 -14.53 1.86 1.47
CA ASN A 265 -15.69 2.20 2.28
C ASN A 265 -15.58 1.77 3.74
N LEU A 266 -14.86 0.67 4.01
CA LEU A 266 -14.53 0.21 5.36
C LEU A 266 -13.23 0.84 5.90
N GLU A 267 -12.55 1.70 5.13
CA GLU A 267 -11.29 2.34 5.51
C GLU A 267 -10.27 1.31 6.05
N LEU A 268 -10.09 0.21 5.32
CA LEU A 268 -9.28 -0.91 5.81
C LEU A 268 -7.80 -0.55 5.96
N VAL A 269 -7.21 0.09 4.96
CA VAL A 269 -5.76 0.39 4.91
C VAL A 269 -5.45 1.87 4.92
N ALA A 270 -6.35 2.72 4.42
CA ALA A 270 -6.21 4.16 4.40
C ALA A 270 -7.52 4.84 4.81
N PRO A 271 -7.48 5.95 5.57
CA PRO A 271 -8.68 6.72 5.89
C PRO A 271 -9.12 7.55 4.69
N MET A 272 -10.42 7.90 4.63
CA MET A 272 -10.96 8.82 3.63
C MET A 272 -10.69 10.29 3.96
N ALA A 273 -10.60 10.64 5.25
CA ALA A 273 -10.26 11.98 5.72
C ALA A 273 -8.78 12.06 6.12
N GLU A 274 -8.14 13.24 5.91
CA GLU A 274 -6.71 13.45 6.23
C GLU A 274 -6.38 13.15 7.69
N ASP A 275 -7.25 13.53 8.63
CA ASP A 275 -7.09 13.27 10.08
C ASP A 275 -7.74 11.96 10.54
N GLY A 276 -8.24 11.14 9.61
CA GLY A 276 -8.91 9.88 9.87
C GLY A 276 -7.95 8.78 10.33
N LYS A 277 -8.53 7.66 10.79
CA LYS A 277 -7.81 6.43 11.09
C LYS A 277 -8.37 5.29 10.25
N SER A 278 -7.51 4.38 9.81
CA SER A 278 -7.92 3.13 9.15
C SER A 278 -7.99 1.99 10.15
N LEU A 279 -8.64 0.86 9.77
CA LEU A 279 -8.58 -0.36 10.56
C LEU A 279 -7.13 -0.80 10.79
N LEU A 280 -6.32 -0.82 9.74
CA LEU A 280 -4.90 -1.17 9.82
C LEU A 280 -4.18 -0.33 10.87
N SER A 281 -4.39 1.00 10.91
CA SER A 281 -3.73 1.89 11.88
C SER A 281 -4.11 1.58 13.34
N VAL A 282 -5.30 1.01 13.57
CA VAL A 282 -5.77 0.63 14.90
C VAL A 282 -5.16 -0.69 15.37
N ILE A 283 -5.02 -1.67 14.47
CA ILE A 283 -4.52 -3.01 14.82
C ILE A 283 -3.01 -3.17 14.62
N ASP A 284 -2.35 -2.29 13.83
CA ASP A 284 -0.90 -2.35 13.61
C ASP A 284 -0.14 -1.99 14.91
N ARG A 285 0.33 -3.03 15.57
CA ARG A 285 1.25 -2.99 16.70
C ARG A 285 2.53 -3.75 16.38
N THR A 286 2.82 -3.96 15.09
CA THR A 286 4.03 -4.66 14.64
C THR A 286 5.29 -3.85 14.99
N LEU A 287 6.38 -4.55 15.26
CA LEU A 287 7.67 -3.98 15.63
C LEU A 287 8.65 -4.02 14.46
N SER A 288 8.50 -5.01 13.59
CA SER A 288 9.34 -5.14 12.41
C SER A 288 8.66 -4.60 11.15
N PRO A 289 9.40 -3.99 10.21
CA PRO A 289 8.85 -3.55 8.94
C PRO A 289 8.24 -4.69 8.11
N MET A 290 8.85 -5.89 8.15
CA MET A 290 8.33 -7.07 7.46
C MET A 290 7.01 -7.56 8.06
N GLY A 291 6.84 -7.48 9.40
CA GLY A 291 5.56 -7.72 10.06
C GLY A 291 4.48 -6.74 9.62
N ALA A 292 4.80 -5.45 9.51
CA ALA A 292 3.86 -4.44 9.03
C ALA A 292 3.40 -4.70 7.59
N ARG A 293 4.32 -5.05 6.67
CA ARG A 293 3.99 -5.45 5.29
C ARG A 293 3.09 -6.68 5.25
N MET A 294 3.38 -7.68 6.08
CA MET A 294 2.56 -8.89 6.17
C MET A 294 1.17 -8.60 6.75
N LEU A 295 1.06 -7.77 7.77
CA LEU A 295 -0.21 -7.38 8.37
C LEU A 295 -1.10 -6.63 7.37
N HIS A 296 -0.53 -5.69 6.62
CA HIS A 296 -1.21 -4.98 5.53
C HIS A 296 -1.84 -5.97 4.54
N ARG A 297 -1.08 -6.99 4.13
CA ARG A 297 -1.57 -8.04 3.24
C ARG A 297 -2.64 -8.91 3.90
N TRP A 298 -2.52 -9.27 5.18
CA TRP A 298 -3.54 -10.06 5.86
C TRP A 298 -4.89 -9.35 5.95
N VAL A 299 -4.89 -8.02 6.10
CA VAL A 299 -6.12 -7.20 6.09
C VAL A 299 -6.81 -7.24 4.72
N LEU A 300 -6.04 -7.21 3.62
CA LEU A 300 -6.57 -7.24 2.26
C LEU A 300 -6.95 -8.64 1.77
N PHE A 301 -6.37 -9.68 2.39
CA PHE A 301 -6.58 -11.09 2.04
C PHE A 301 -6.97 -11.92 3.27
N PRO A 302 -8.16 -11.69 3.87
CA PRO A 302 -8.65 -12.51 4.99
C PRO A 302 -8.85 -13.96 4.58
N LEU A 303 -8.62 -14.88 5.51
CA LEU A 303 -8.67 -16.33 5.24
C LEU A 303 -10.10 -16.85 5.12
N LYS A 304 -10.27 -17.92 4.33
CA LYS A 304 -11.51 -18.73 4.23
C LYS A 304 -11.36 -20.14 4.83
N ASP A 305 -10.23 -20.43 5.45
CA ASP A 305 -9.97 -21.73 6.07
C ASP A 305 -10.10 -21.60 7.60
N VAL A 306 -11.15 -22.19 8.14
CA VAL A 306 -11.46 -22.20 9.59
C VAL A 306 -10.29 -22.74 10.41
N LYS A 307 -9.60 -23.78 9.94
CA LYS A 307 -8.45 -24.35 10.65
C LYS A 307 -7.27 -23.38 10.70
N ALA A 308 -6.97 -22.74 9.57
CA ALA A 308 -5.90 -21.75 9.50
C ALA A 308 -6.21 -20.52 10.37
N ILE A 309 -7.46 -20.06 10.41
CA ILE A 309 -7.91 -18.96 11.25
C ILE A 309 -7.75 -19.32 12.74
N ASN A 310 -8.28 -20.50 13.14
CA ASN A 310 -8.18 -20.92 14.54
C ASN A 310 -6.72 -21.11 14.98
N ARG A 311 -5.83 -21.63 14.13
CA ARG A 311 -4.39 -21.69 14.43
C ARG A 311 -3.80 -20.31 14.76
N ARG A 312 -4.21 -19.25 14.06
CA ARG A 312 -3.79 -17.87 14.40
C ARG A 312 -4.36 -17.43 15.74
N LEU A 313 -5.66 -17.66 15.98
CA LEU A 313 -6.33 -17.33 17.24
C LEU A 313 -5.71 -18.06 18.43
N ASP A 314 -5.28 -19.32 18.26
CA ASP A 314 -4.62 -20.10 19.30
C ASP A 314 -3.26 -19.52 19.71
N VAL A 315 -2.51 -18.99 18.75
CA VAL A 315 -1.23 -18.30 19.05
C VAL A 315 -1.50 -16.96 19.77
N VAL A 316 -2.52 -16.20 19.31
CA VAL A 316 -2.94 -14.97 20.00
C VAL A 316 -3.36 -15.26 21.44
N GLU A 317 -4.11 -16.34 21.69
CA GLU A 317 -4.51 -16.77 23.03
C GLU A 317 -3.32 -17.18 23.88
N TYR A 318 -2.34 -17.89 23.31
CA TYR A 318 -1.12 -18.27 24.02
C TYR A 318 -0.41 -17.03 24.55
N PHE A 319 -0.11 -16.05 23.70
CA PHE A 319 0.56 -14.81 24.13
C PHE A 319 -0.32 -13.88 24.96
N PHE A 320 -1.64 -14.03 24.91
CA PHE A 320 -2.54 -13.30 25.80
C PHE A 320 -2.37 -13.78 27.26
N LYS A 321 -2.16 -15.09 27.45
CA LYS A 321 -1.94 -15.73 28.76
C LYS A 321 -0.49 -15.66 29.22
N ASP A 322 0.48 -15.85 28.32
CA ASP A 322 1.92 -15.84 28.63
C ASP A 322 2.52 -14.43 28.50
N VAL A 323 2.52 -13.69 29.62
CA VAL A 323 3.04 -12.32 29.70
C VAL A 323 4.56 -12.28 29.51
N GLU A 324 5.30 -13.22 30.13
CA GLU A 324 6.76 -13.26 30.08
C GLU A 324 7.24 -13.59 28.66
N GLY A 325 6.66 -14.61 28.03
CA GLY A 325 6.98 -14.95 26.64
C GLY A 325 6.67 -13.83 25.67
N ARG A 326 5.55 -13.11 25.85
CA ARG A 326 5.18 -11.95 25.03
C ARG A 326 6.20 -10.82 25.14
N GLU A 327 6.66 -10.48 26.35
CA GLU A 327 7.64 -9.41 26.53
C GLU A 327 9.04 -9.82 26.02
N LEU A 328 9.42 -11.10 26.16
CA LEU A 328 10.65 -11.62 25.56
C LEU A 328 10.60 -11.48 24.04
N VAL A 329 9.53 -11.97 23.39
CA VAL A 329 9.38 -11.87 21.93
C VAL A 329 9.39 -10.41 21.47
N LYS A 330 8.73 -9.50 22.21
CA LYS A 330 8.74 -8.07 21.92
C LYS A 330 10.16 -7.50 21.89
N GLN A 331 10.96 -7.76 22.94
CA GLN A 331 12.34 -7.27 23.03
C GLN A 331 13.21 -7.80 21.87
N GLN A 332 13.03 -9.06 21.50
CA GLN A 332 13.81 -9.63 20.40
C GLN A 332 13.37 -9.07 19.04
N LEU A 333 12.06 -8.89 18.80
CA LEU A 333 11.54 -8.32 17.54
C LEU A 333 12.04 -6.87 17.31
N GLU A 334 12.25 -6.08 18.35
CA GLU A 334 12.85 -4.74 18.26
C GLU A 334 14.30 -4.79 17.73
N LEU A 335 15.02 -5.90 17.97
CA LEU A 335 16.40 -6.11 17.52
C LEU A 335 16.49 -6.72 16.12
N VAL A 336 15.48 -7.46 15.68
CA VAL A 336 15.49 -8.17 14.37
C VAL A 336 15.53 -7.19 13.20
N GLY A 337 14.79 -6.08 13.25
CA GLY A 337 14.74 -5.11 12.15
C GLY A 337 14.12 -5.68 10.87
N ASP A 338 14.70 -5.32 9.69
CA ASP A 338 14.17 -5.71 8.36
C ASP A 338 15.14 -6.68 7.66
N ILE A 339 15.19 -7.92 8.15
CA ILE A 339 16.11 -8.94 7.58
C ILE A 339 15.72 -9.32 6.14
N GLU A 340 14.46 -9.16 5.76
CA GLU A 340 13.96 -9.44 4.42
C GLU A 340 14.61 -8.51 3.38
N ARG A 341 14.67 -7.20 3.66
CA ARG A 341 15.35 -6.24 2.78
C ARG A 341 16.87 -6.27 2.93
N LEU A 342 17.40 -6.64 4.09
CA LEU A 342 18.85 -6.80 4.27
C LEU A 342 19.39 -7.94 3.40
N ILE A 343 18.71 -9.10 3.39
CA ILE A 343 19.16 -10.23 2.60
C ILE A 343 19.05 -10.00 1.08
N SER A 344 18.08 -9.20 0.64
CA SER A 344 17.98 -8.77 -0.76
C SER A 344 19.19 -7.90 -1.15
N LYS A 345 19.66 -7.01 -0.26
CA LYS A 345 20.89 -6.23 -0.49
C LYS A 345 22.15 -7.10 -0.58
N VAL A 346 22.21 -8.21 0.19
CA VAL A 346 23.27 -9.20 0.05
C VAL A 346 23.28 -9.79 -1.36
N ALA A 347 22.12 -10.21 -1.86
CA ALA A 347 22.00 -10.84 -3.18
C ALA A 347 22.47 -9.93 -4.33
N VAL A 348 22.21 -8.62 -4.23
CA VAL A 348 22.65 -7.62 -5.23
C VAL A 348 24.05 -7.06 -4.93
N GLY A 349 24.74 -7.52 -3.89
CA GLY A 349 26.07 -7.05 -3.51
C GLY A 349 26.13 -5.58 -3.05
N ARG A 350 25.01 -5.02 -2.58
CA ARG A 350 24.88 -3.61 -2.13
C ARG A 350 24.76 -3.45 -0.62
N ILE A 351 24.94 -4.55 0.14
CA ILE A 351 24.93 -4.48 1.60
C ILE A 351 26.17 -3.74 2.12
N THR A 352 25.96 -2.83 3.06
CA THR A 352 27.06 -2.10 3.71
C THR A 352 27.61 -2.90 4.89
N PRO A 353 28.87 -2.65 5.35
CA PRO A 353 29.42 -3.35 6.51
C PRO A 353 28.55 -3.19 7.77
N ARG A 354 28.00 -2.01 8.00
CA ARG A 354 27.10 -1.74 9.12
C ARG A 354 25.79 -2.52 9.02
N GLU A 355 25.21 -2.64 7.82
CA GLU A 355 24.01 -3.45 7.59
C GLU A 355 24.30 -4.95 7.77
N LEU A 356 25.51 -5.42 7.45
CA LEU A 356 25.92 -6.80 7.71
C LEU A 356 26.03 -7.10 9.22
N VAL A 357 26.50 -6.13 10.02
CA VAL A 357 26.45 -6.20 11.48
C VAL A 357 25.00 -6.24 11.98
N GLN A 358 24.09 -5.44 11.39
CA GLN A 358 22.67 -5.50 11.72
C GLN A 358 22.06 -6.87 11.43
N LEU A 359 22.39 -7.47 10.27
CA LEU A 359 21.95 -8.82 9.93
C LEU A 359 22.43 -9.85 10.97
N LYS A 360 23.70 -9.78 11.40
CA LYS A 360 24.22 -10.62 12.48
C LYS A 360 23.43 -10.44 13.78
N CYS A 361 23.18 -9.22 14.21
CA CYS A 361 22.38 -8.94 15.42
C CYS A 361 20.96 -9.49 15.32
N ALA A 362 20.35 -9.36 14.14
CA ALA A 362 19.04 -9.94 13.85
C ALA A 362 19.04 -11.46 14.00
N LEU A 363 20.02 -12.15 13.40
CA LEU A 363 20.17 -13.62 13.53
C LEU A 363 20.41 -14.07 14.99
N GLN A 364 21.13 -13.27 15.78
CA GLN A 364 21.30 -13.54 17.21
C GLN A 364 19.98 -13.42 17.99
N ALA A 365 19.12 -12.46 17.64
CA ALA A 365 17.81 -12.27 18.26
C ALA A 365 16.81 -13.39 17.97
N LEU A 366 17.04 -14.22 16.93
CA LEU A 366 16.21 -15.39 16.63
C LEU A 366 16.37 -16.51 17.65
N GLU A 367 17.52 -16.65 18.32
CA GLU A 367 17.79 -17.77 19.21
C GLU A 367 16.85 -17.82 20.43
N PRO A 368 16.62 -16.73 21.19
CA PRO A 368 15.64 -16.73 22.28
C PRO A 368 14.21 -17.00 21.79
N ILE A 369 13.83 -16.48 20.62
CA ILE A 369 12.51 -16.72 20.01
C ILE A 369 12.36 -18.20 19.68
N LYS A 370 13.33 -18.81 19.02
CA LYS A 370 13.34 -20.23 18.69
C LYS A 370 13.15 -21.11 19.94
N ARG A 371 13.93 -20.87 20.99
CA ARG A 371 13.86 -21.61 22.25
C ARG A 371 12.47 -21.49 22.94
N LEU A 372 11.87 -20.32 22.90
CA LEU A 372 10.52 -20.10 23.41
C LEU A 372 9.50 -20.91 22.59
N CYS A 373 9.58 -20.83 21.26
CA CYS A 373 8.68 -21.56 20.35
C CYS A 373 8.78 -23.07 20.55
N GLU A 374 9.97 -23.63 20.65
CA GLU A 374 10.21 -25.07 20.88
C GLU A 374 9.65 -25.58 22.23
N ARG A 375 9.65 -24.73 23.26
CA ARG A 375 9.14 -25.07 24.61
C ARG A 375 7.65 -24.85 24.80
N SER A 376 6.99 -24.20 23.81
CA SER A 376 5.59 -23.85 23.87
C SER A 376 4.69 -25.10 23.78
N ASP A 377 3.55 -25.08 24.45
CA ASP A 377 2.49 -26.08 24.31
C ASP A 377 1.66 -25.91 23.03
N ASN A 378 1.88 -24.82 22.31
CA ASN A 378 1.16 -24.52 21.08
C ASN A 378 1.85 -25.15 19.85
N ASP A 379 1.12 -26.02 19.11
CA ASP A 379 1.67 -26.73 17.95
C ASP A 379 2.19 -25.81 16.83
N VAL A 380 1.55 -24.65 16.63
CA VAL A 380 1.97 -23.69 15.61
C VAL A 380 3.29 -23.05 15.99
N LEU A 381 3.44 -22.67 17.25
CA LEU A 381 4.69 -22.12 17.76
C LEU A 381 5.81 -23.16 17.71
N ARG A 382 5.55 -24.41 18.07
CA ARG A 382 6.56 -25.49 17.93
C ARG A 382 7.01 -25.63 16.47
N SER A 383 6.05 -25.63 15.54
CA SER A 383 6.38 -25.66 14.10
C SER A 383 7.23 -24.45 13.66
N PHE A 384 7.03 -23.28 14.26
CA PHE A 384 7.92 -22.13 14.00
C PHE A 384 9.32 -22.39 14.54
N GLY A 385 9.43 -22.87 15.78
CA GLY A 385 10.71 -23.24 16.39
C GLY A 385 11.50 -24.23 15.56
N ASP A 386 10.85 -25.31 15.08
CA ASP A 386 11.48 -26.35 14.24
C ASP A 386 12.01 -25.78 12.91
N ARG A 387 11.35 -24.80 12.34
CA ARG A 387 11.65 -24.24 11.01
C ARG A 387 12.64 -23.06 11.06
N ILE A 388 12.75 -22.34 12.18
CA ILE A 388 13.71 -21.24 12.33
C ILE A 388 15.15 -21.79 12.24
N ASN A 389 15.93 -21.25 11.31
CA ASN A 389 17.33 -21.57 11.14
C ASN A 389 18.21 -20.46 11.69
N LEU A 390 18.99 -20.75 12.73
CA LEU A 390 19.86 -19.76 13.36
C LEU A 390 21.04 -19.32 12.48
N CYS A 391 21.27 -19.97 11.35
CA CYS A 391 22.39 -19.69 10.43
C CYS A 391 23.72 -19.52 11.17
N GLN A 392 23.99 -20.39 12.17
CA GLN A 392 25.04 -20.22 13.19
C GLN A 392 26.42 -20.00 12.58
N LEU A 393 26.79 -20.82 11.59
CA LEU A 393 28.14 -20.74 11.00
C LEU A 393 28.39 -19.35 10.37
N ILE A 394 27.45 -18.85 9.58
CA ILE A 394 27.63 -17.55 8.94
C ILE A 394 27.48 -16.39 9.94
N ARG A 395 26.60 -16.52 10.93
CA ARG A 395 26.43 -15.56 12.01
C ARG A 395 27.74 -15.40 12.79
N ASP A 396 28.36 -16.52 13.20
CA ASP A 396 29.58 -16.53 13.98
C ASP A 396 30.77 -16.01 13.13
N ARG A 397 30.83 -16.38 11.85
CA ARG A 397 31.81 -15.84 10.91
C ARG A 397 31.71 -14.32 10.76
N ILE A 398 30.50 -13.75 10.59
CA ILE A 398 30.32 -12.30 10.54
C ILE A 398 30.78 -11.66 11.87
N ASN A 399 30.47 -12.32 13.01
CA ASN A 399 30.87 -11.83 14.31
C ASN A 399 32.39 -11.84 14.51
N GLU A 400 33.11 -12.82 13.97
CA GLU A 400 34.56 -12.93 14.07
C GLU A 400 35.30 -11.97 13.13
N GLU A 401 34.80 -11.81 11.89
CA GLU A 401 35.51 -11.10 10.84
C GLU A 401 35.19 -9.58 10.82
N VAL A 402 33.96 -9.14 11.12
CA VAL A 402 33.51 -7.75 10.94
C VAL A 402 33.60 -6.97 12.24
N ASN A 403 34.12 -5.74 12.14
CA ASN A 403 34.17 -4.81 13.26
C ASN A 403 32.73 -4.41 13.69
N PRO A 404 32.35 -4.49 14.98
CA PRO A 404 31.05 -4.02 15.47
C PRO A 404 30.73 -2.57 15.12
N ASP A 405 31.76 -1.71 15.09
CA ASP A 405 31.63 -0.29 14.76
C ASP A 405 31.98 0.01 13.30
N ALA A 406 31.80 -0.98 12.40
CA ALA A 406 32.10 -0.84 10.99
C ALA A 406 31.38 0.35 10.37
N PRO A 407 32.04 1.10 9.46
CA PRO A 407 31.45 2.23 8.76
C PRO A 407 30.39 1.79 7.73
N ASN A 408 29.62 2.77 7.23
CA ASN A 408 28.65 2.49 6.14
C ASN A 408 29.33 2.20 4.79
N GLN A 409 30.59 2.59 4.60
CA GLN A 409 31.31 2.43 3.33
C GLN A 409 32.66 1.75 3.57
N VAL A 410 32.98 0.72 2.81
CA VAL A 410 34.23 -0.03 2.94
C VAL A 410 35.45 0.85 2.69
N ASN A 411 35.34 1.84 1.81
CA ASN A 411 36.43 2.78 1.50
C ASN A 411 36.84 3.70 2.66
N ARG A 412 36.13 3.68 3.80
CA ARG A 412 36.53 4.37 5.03
C ARG A 412 37.50 3.59 5.90
N GLY A 413 37.76 2.33 5.53
CA GLY A 413 38.59 1.42 6.32
C GLY A 413 37.96 0.96 7.64
N ASN A 414 38.69 0.14 8.39
CA ASN A 414 38.26 -0.37 9.70
C ASN A 414 36.99 -1.25 9.64
N VAL A 415 36.84 -2.01 8.56
CA VAL A 415 35.70 -2.92 8.35
C VAL A 415 35.97 -4.30 8.96
N ILE A 416 37.17 -4.83 8.76
CA ILE A 416 37.60 -6.18 9.21
C ILE A 416 38.27 -6.06 10.56
N LYS A 417 37.98 -7.00 11.46
CA LYS A 417 38.63 -7.07 12.78
C LYS A 417 40.13 -7.39 12.69
N PRO A 418 40.93 -6.94 13.66
CA PRO A 418 42.31 -7.42 13.83
C PRO A 418 42.33 -8.95 14.07
N GLY A 419 43.33 -9.61 13.56
CA GLY A 419 43.53 -11.07 13.69
C GLY A 419 42.88 -11.94 12.62
N VAL A 420 42.15 -11.33 11.65
CA VAL A 420 41.47 -12.04 10.55
C VAL A 420 42.41 -12.32 9.39
N ASP A 421 43.26 -11.37 9.01
CA ASP A 421 44.22 -11.49 7.92
C ASP A 421 45.58 -10.93 8.37
N PRO A 422 46.66 -11.79 8.42
CA PRO A 422 47.98 -11.35 8.87
C PRO A 422 48.56 -10.21 8.04
N GLN A 423 48.33 -10.20 6.74
CA GLN A 423 48.83 -9.16 5.84
C GLN A 423 48.16 -7.81 6.09
N LEU A 424 46.89 -7.84 6.42
CA LEU A 424 46.12 -6.63 6.80
C LEU A 424 46.63 -6.05 8.13
N ASP A 425 46.94 -6.91 9.09
CA ASP A 425 47.42 -6.49 10.40
C ASP A 425 48.83 -5.88 10.30
N GLU A 426 49.74 -6.50 9.51
CA GLU A 426 51.07 -5.95 9.23
C GLU A 426 50.99 -4.56 8.59
N LEU A 427 50.10 -4.38 7.58
CA LEU A 427 49.92 -3.06 6.93
C LEU A 427 49.34 -2.02 7.88
N ARG A 428 48.46 -2.40 8.82
CA ARG A 428 47.91 -1.52 9.85
C ARG A 428 48.96 -1.08 10.85
N GLU A 429 49.86 -2.03 11.27
CA GLU A 429 50.99 -1.66 12.12
C GLU A 429 51.91 -0.66 11.45
N ILE A 430 52.21 -0.82 10.16
CA ILE A 430 52.98 0.15 9.36
C ILE A 430 52.27 1.51 9.34
N SER A 431 50.98 1.54 9.14
CA SER A 431 50.17 2.79 9.09
C SER A 431 50.11 3.50 10.45
N VAL A 432 50.02 2.76 11.57
CA VAL A 432 50.00 3.32 12.95
C VAL A 432 51.39 3.81 13.33
N SER A 433 52.42 2.98 13.14
CA SER A 433 53.83 3.37 13.46
C SER A 433 54.29 4.58 12.64
N SER A 434 53.65 4.77 11.50
CA SER A 434 53.86 5.93 10.62
C SER A 434 53.47 7.27 11.25
N LYS A 435 52.39 7.33 12.02
CA LYS A 435 51.99 8.56 12.73
C LYS A 435 52.99 8.93 13.84
N ASP A 436 53.48 7.92 14.57
CA ASP A 436 54.47 8.11 15.61
C ASP A 436 55.83 8.51 15.02
N TYR A 437 56.17 7.99 13.86
CA TYR A 437 57.36 8.41 13.14
C TYR A 437 57.27 9.85 12.66
N LEU A 438 56.16 10.29 12.07
CA LEU A 438 55.99 11.70 11.67
C LEU A 438 56.04 12.67 12.84
N MET A 439 55.53 12.29 14.01
CA MET A 439 55.67 13.09 15.26
C MET A 439 57.11 13.15 15.75
N ARG A 440 57.86 12.04 15.70
CA ARG A 440 59.29 12.01 16.01
C ARG A 440 60.08 12.85 14.99
N LEU A 441 59.89 12.67 13.70
CA LEU A 441 60.53 13.43 12.66
C LEU A 441 60.25 14.93 12.82
N GLN A 442 59.01 15.32 13.10
CA GLN A 442 58.67 16.72 13.37
C GLN A 442 59.47 17.28 14.57
N LYS A 443 59.66 16.50 15.64
CA LYS A 443 60.42 16.89 16.80
C LYS A 443 61.92 17.00 16.49
N GLU A 444 62.49 15.96 15.86
CA GLU A 444 63.89 15.90 15.44
C GLU A 444 64.27 17.04 14.50
N GLU A 445 63.43 17.27 13.49
CA GLU A 445 63.62 18.35 12.53
C GLU A 445 63.44 19.76 13.15
N SER A 446 62.53 19.88 14.12
CA SER A 446 62.38 21.12 14.92
C SER A 446 63.61 21.41 15.79
N GLU A 447 64.18 20.37 16.38
CA GLU A 447 65.42 20.48 17.18
C GLU A 447 66.63 20.74 16.27
N ARG A 448 66.77 20.01 15.14
CA ARG A 448 67.87 20.13 14.19
C ARG A 448 67.94 21.55 13.57
N THR A 449 66.78 22.07 13.15
CA THR A 449 66.68 23.36 12.46
C THR A 449 66.56 24.56 13.40
N GLY A 450 66.24 24.32 14.68
CA GLY A 450 65.91 25.35 15.65
C GLY A 450 64.65 26.13 15.29
N ILE A 451 63.69 25.50 14.65
CA ILE A 451 62.37 26.06 14.25
C ILE A 451 61.27 25.48 15.18
N PRO A 452 60.95 26.14 16.28
CA PRO A 452 59.98 25.61 17.28
C PRO A 452 58.54 25.55 16.79
N SER A 453 58.24 26.25 15.71
CA SER A 453 56.93 26.30 15.09
C SER A 453 56.78 25.37 13.88
N LEU A 454 57.73 24.44 13.66
CA LEU A 454 57.68 23.46 12.58
C LEU A 454 56.46 22.53 12.76
N LYS A 455 55.66 22.41 11.74
CA LYS A 455 54.51 21.50 11.72
C LYS A 455 54.56 20.64 10.45
N ILE A 456 54.50 19.32 10.62
CA ILE A 456 54.30 18.41 9.50
C ILE A 456 52.78 18.19 9.33
N ALA A 457 52.29 18.41 8.10
CA ALA A 457 50.87 18.22 7.75
C ALA A 457 50.74 17.64 6.35
N TYR A 458 49.53 17.15 6.01
CA TYR A 458 49.18 16.56 4.72
C TYR A 458 48.27 17.48 3.92
N ASN A 459 48.46 17.50 2.61
CA ASN A 459 47.61 18.21 1.65
C ASN A 459 47.43 17.39 0.38
N ASN A 460 46.20 17.24 -0.09
CA ASN A 460 45.85 16.40 -1.26
C ASN A 460 46.56 16.80 -2.58
N VAL A 461 47.11 18.00 -2.65
CA VAL A 461 47.81 18.52 -3.86
C VAL A 461 49.32 18.26 -3.80
N PHE A 462 49.94 18.35 -2.62
CA PHE A 462 51.40 18.31 -2.46
C PHE A 462 51.87 17.15 -1.58
N GLY A 463 51.01 16.38 -0.98
CA GLY A 463 51.31 15.30 -0.04
C GLY A 463 51.71 15.82 1.34
N TYR A 464 52.62 15.10 2.02
CA TYR A 464 53.17 15.53 3.32
C TYR A 464 54.14 16.66 3.14
N TYR A 465 54.02 17.71 3.94
CA TYR A 465 54.89 18.93 3.90
C TYR A 465 55.22 19.42 5.30
N SER A 466 56.36 20.08 5.42
CA SER A 466 56.77 20.83 6.57
C SER A 466 56.35 22.28 6.45
N GLU A 467 55.52 22.79 7.36
CA GLU A 467 55.09 24.20 7.38
C GLU A 467 55.95 24.99 8.36
N VAL A 468 56.57 26.05 7.85
CA VAL A 468 57.44 26.95 8.59
C VAL A 468 56.86 28.36 8.54
N ARG A 469 56.68 29.00 9.69
CA ARG A 469 56.25 30.39 9.77
C ARG A 469 57.28 31.33 9.19
N ASN A 470 56.84 32.41 8.56
CA ASN A 470 57.74 33.40 7.93
C ASN A 470 58.79 33.97 8.88
N SER A 471 58.54 33.96 10.20
CA SER A 471 59.48 34.41 11.25
C SER A 471 60.75 33.54 11.35
N HIS A 472 60.74 32.35 10.81
CA HIS A 472 61.84 31.38 10.88
C HIS A 472 62.32 30.90 9.49
N LYS A 473 61.99 31.64 8.45
CA LYS A 473 62.31 31.32 7.05
C LYS A 473 63.85 31.21 6.85
N ASP A 474 64.65 32.04 7.49
CA ASP A 474 66.12 32.06 7.34
C ASP A 474 66.79 30.82 7.99
N LYS A 475 66.08 30.01 8.74
CA LYS A 475 66.57 28.76 9.36
C LYS A 475 66.25 27.51 8.57
N VAL A 476 65.59 27.64 7.41
CA VAL A 476 65.22 26.53 6.58
C VAL A 476 66.44 25.98 5.83
N PRO A 477 66.70 24.65 5.92
CA PRO A 477 67.82 24.03 5.21
C PRO A 477 67.73 24.16 3.71
N ALA A 478 68.87 24.31 3.01
CA ALA A 478 68.91 24.51 1.57
C ALA A 478 68.40 23.31 0.74
N GLU A 479 68.45 22.11 1.36
CA GLU A 479 67.92 20.87 0.78
C GLU A 479 66.41 20.75 0.76
N TRP A 480 65.67 21.62 1.49
CA TRP A 480 64.22 21.61 1.49
C TRP A 480 63.67 22.32 0.27
N VAL A 481 62.76 21.59 -0.47
CA VAL A 481 62.15 22.12 -1.70
C VAL A 481 60.88 22.87 -1.36
N ARG A 482 60.86 24.21 -1.54
CA ARG A 482 59.67 25.03 -1.35
C ARG A 482 58.61 24.71 -2.42
N LYS A 483 57.39 24.43 -2.00
CA LYS A 483 56.23 24.13 -2.86
C LYS A 483 55.16 25.20 -2.84
N GLN A 484 54.92 25.85 -1.70
CA GLN A 484 53.89 26.84 -1.58
C GLN A 484 54.27 27.93 -0.59
N THR A 485 53.96 29.17 -0.94
CA THR A 485 54.10 30.37 -0.08
C THR A 485 52.69 30.79 0.33
N LEU A 486 52.45 30.89 1.64
CA LEU A 486 51.22 31.38 2.27
C LEU A 486 51.50 32.77 2.87
N VAL A 487 50.43 33.47 3.30
CA VAL A 487 50.57 34.83 3.88
C VAL A 487 51.45 34.82 5.14
N ASN A 488 51.37 33.76 5.99
CA ASN A 488 52.08 33.71 7.28
C ASN A 488 53.08 32.54 7.40
N ALA A 489 53.22 31.68 6.37
CA ALA A 489 54.05 30.49 6.39
C ALA A 489 54.52 30.09 4.98
N GLU A 490 55.56 29.27 4.90
CA GLU A 490 55.96 28.59 3.69
C GLU A 490 55.90 27.06 3.89
N ARG A 491 55.60 26.32 2.83
CA ARG A 491 55.47 24.86 2.82
C ARG A 491 56.61 24.24 2.03
N TYR A 492 57.27 23.26 2.63
CA TYR A 492 58.46 22.62 2.11
C TYR A 492 58.26 21.11 2.07
N ILE A 493 58.87 20.45 1.09
CA ILE A 493 58.96 18.98 0.97
C ILE A 493 60.41 18.57 1.11
N THR A 494 60.67 17.54 1.87
CA THR A 494 61.96 16.86 1.98
C THR A 494 61.89 15.50 1.25
N GLN A 495 63.08 14.97 0.82
CA GLN A 495 63.11 13.65 0.19
C GLN A 495 62.60 12.56 1.12
N GLU A 496 62.95 12.67 2.40
CA GLU A 496 62.55 11.74 3.46
C GLU A 496 61.01 11.72 3.65
N LEU A 497 60.34 12.88 3.68
CA LEU A 497 58.90 12.95 3.69
C LEU A 497 58.26 12.32 2.47
N LYS A 498 58.87 12.45 1.30
CA LYS A 498 58.38 11.91 0.06
C LYS A 498 58.48 10.37 0.00
N ASP A 499 59.64 9.80 0.37
CA ASP A 499 59.85 8.38 0.43
C ASP A 499 58.93 7.70 1.46
N TYR A 500 58.64 8.43 2.52
CA TYR A 500 57.75 8.00 3.57
C TYR A 500 56.28 8.05 3.16
N GLU A 501 55.92 9.11 2.43
CA GLU A 501 54.59 9.26 1.82
C GLU A 501 54.26 8.08 0.91
N GLU A 502 55.20 7.66 0.02
CA GLU A 502 55.01 6.55 -0.88
C GLU A 502 54.73 5.22 -0.10
N LYS A 503 55.40 5.05 1.06
CA LYS A 503 55.21 3.88 1.93
C LYS A 503 53.80 3.92 2.62
N ILE A 504 53.35 5.07 3.13
CA ILE A 504 52.09 5.23 3.84
C ILE A 504 50.91 5.10 2.86
N LEU A 505 50.93 5.84 1.78
CA LEU A 505 49.86 5.82 0.76
C LEU A 505 49.73 4.43 0.14
N GLY A 506 50.85 3.75 -0.13
CA GLY A 506 50.88 2.40 -0.59
C GLY A 506 50.31 1.39 0.43
N ALA A 507 50.50 1.61 1.75
CA ALA A 507 49.94 0.75 2.78
C ALA A 507 48.43 1.02 2.94
N GLU A 508 47.99 2.26 2.97
CA GLU A 508 46.54 2.63 3.08
C GLU A 508 45.74 2.10 1.88
N GLU A 509 46.26 2.26 0.66
CA GLU A 509 45.61 1.72 -0.54
C GLU A 509 45.48 0.20 -0.51
N LYS A 510 46.57 -0.51 -0.09
CA LYS A 510 46.57 -1.97 0.06
C LYS A 510 45.57 -2.42 1.17
N ILE A 511 45.51 -1.73 2.31
CA ILE A 511 44.52 -1.99 3.35
C ILE A 511 43.10 -1.97 2.77
N LEU A 512 42.74 -0.92 2.02
CA LEU A 512 41.40 -0.82 1.43
C LEU A 512 41.14 -1.94 0.41
N ILE A 513 42.12 -2.32 -0.39
CA ILE A 513 42.00 -3.42 -1.36
C ILE A 513 41.74 -4.75 -0.63
N ILE A 514 42.49 -5.03 0.43
CA ILE A 514 42.34 -6.28 1.21
C ILE A 514 40.99 -6.28 1.93
N GLU A 515 40.61 -5.18 2.59
CA GLU A 515 39.31 -5.09 3.27
C GLU A 515 38.13 -5.24 2.32
N ASN A 516 38.20 -4.66 1.09
CA ASN A 516 37.18 -4.85 0.06
C ASN A 516 37.10 -6.31 -0.41
N ARG A 517 38.25 -6.99 -0.59
CA ARG A 517 38.29 -8.40 -0.97
C ARG A 517 37.66 -9.27 0.12
N LEU A 518 38.11 -9.16 1.37
CA LEU A 518 37.62 -9.96 2.50
C LEU A 518 36.12 -9.72 2.76
N PHE A 519 35.68 -8.47 2.70
CA PHE A 519 34.26 -8.13 2.83
C PHE A 519 33.43 -8.71 1.67
N GLY A 520 33.95 -8.65 0.45
CA GLY A 520 33.30 -9.27 -0.73
C GLY A 520 33.17 -10.79 -0.63
N GLU A 521 34.22 -11.47 -0.15
CA GLU A 521 34.21 -12.92 0.12
C GLU A 521 33.21 -13.30 1.20
N LEU A 522 33.10 -12.49 2.25
CA LEU A 522 32.11 -12.69 3.32
C LEU A 522 30.68 -12.50 2.81
N VAL A 523 30.40 -11.43 2.05
CA VAL A 523 29.09 -11.18 1.42
C VAL A 523 28.71 -12.33 0.48
N ALA A 524 29.66 -12.84 -0.31
CA ALA A 524 29.43 -14.01 -1.16
C ALA A 524 29.04 -15.26 -0.34
N ALA A 525 29.69 -15.48 0.80
CA ALA A 525 29.34 -16.61 1.69
C ALA A 525 27.94 -16.47 2.31
N VAL A 526 27.50 -15.25 2.65
CA VAL A 526 26.12 -15.01 3.12
C VAL A 526 25.08 -15.35 2.05
N THR A 527 25.41 -15.25 0.77
CA THR A 527 24.49 -15.54 -0.35
C THR A 527 23.95 -16.98 -0.29
N ASP A 528 24.73 -17.94 0.21
CA ASP A 528 24.30 -19.34 0.33
C ASP A 528 23.20 -19.56 1.38
N TYR A 529 23.02 -18.61 2.30
CA TYR A 529 22.00 -18.64 3.36
C TYR A 529 20.73 -17.88 3.00
N ILE A 530 20.62 -17.29 1.81
CA ILE A 530 19.44 -16.50 1.40
C ILE A 530 18.13 -17.25 1.62
N PRO A 531 17.94 -18.51 1.16
CA PRO A 531 16.66 -19.20 1.31
C PRO A 531 16.28 -19.45 2.78
N ALA A 532 17.27 -19.76 3.63
CA ALA A 532 17.07 -19.99 5.06
C ALA A 532 16.62 -18.68 5.75
N ILE A 533 17.33 -17.58 5.50
CA ILE A 533 17.05 -16.27 6.09
C ILE A 533 15.71 -15.71 5.59
N GLN A 534 15.32 -15.97 4.33
CA GLN A 534 13.99 -15.62 3.82
C GLN A 534 12.88 -16.40 4.52
N THR A 535 13.09 -17.69 4.79
CA THR A 535 12.15 -18.50 5.57
C THR A 535 11.99 -17.93 6.97
N ASP A 536 13.09 -17.60 7.63
CA ASP A 536 13.10 -16.99 8.96
C ASP A 536 12.36 -15.64 8.95
N SER A 537 12.60 -14.80 7.95
CA SER A 537 11.91 -13.50 7.84
C SER A 537 10.40 -13.64 7.76
N GLN A 538 9.91 -14.63 7.02
CA GLN A 538 8.48 -14.90 6.89
C GLN A 538 7.88 -15.44 8.21
N LEU A 539 8.57 -16.34 8.91
CA LEU A 539 8.12 -16.87 10.20
C LEU A 539 8.07 -15.76 11.26
N ILE A 540 9.09 -14.94 11.32
CA ILE A 540 9.18 -13.81 12.26
C ILE A 540 8.14 -12.74 11.94
N ALA A 541 7.88 -12.44 10.66
CA ALA A 541 6.81 -11.53 10.26
C ALA A 541 5.43 -12.04 10.69
N GLN A 542 5.17 -13.36 10.56
CA GLN A 542 3.93 -13.98 11.05
C GLN A 542 3.83 -13.87 12.57
N LEU A 543 4.90 -14.17 13.29
CA LEU A 543 4.93 -14.06 14.75
C LEU A 543 4.69 -12.62 15.22
N ASP A 544 5.31 -11.64 14.56
CA ASP A 544 5.11 -10.22 14.87
C ASP A 544 3.66 -9.77 14.65
N CYS A 545 3.00 -10.22 13.57
CA CYS A 545 1.58 -9.98 13.34
C CYS A 545 0.70 -10.56 14.47
N LEU A 546 0.95 -11.81 14.89
CA LEU A 546 0.17 -12.47 15.95
C LEU A 546 0.40 -11.81 17.32
N CYS A 547 1.62 -11.39 17.61
CA CYS A 547 1.93 -10.60 18.78
C CYS A 547 1.31 -9.19 18.71
N ALA A 548 1.21 -8.58 17.52
CA ALA A 548 0.53 -7.31 17.31
C ALA A 548 -0.97 -7.44 17.61
N PHE A 549 -1.63 -8.52 17.17
CA PHE A 549 -3.03 -8.82 17.50
C PHE A 549 -3.24 -9.00 18.99
N THR A 550 -2.30 -9.68 19.68
CA THR A 550 -2.36 -9.84 21.14
C THR A 550 -2.29 -8.48 21.85
N ARG A 551 -1.36 -7.61 21.45
CA ARG A 551 -1.23 -6.26 22.01
C ARG A 551 -2.46 -5.41 21.75
N ALA A 552 -2.97 -5.43 20.51
CA ALA A 552 -4.19 -4.71 20.16
C ALA A 552 -5.40 -5.22 20.97
N ALA A 553 -5.49 -6.55 21.23
CA ALA A 553 -6.55 -7.13 22.04
C ALA A 553 -6.50 -6.68 23.51
N ILE A 554 -5.31 -6.62 24.09
CA ILE A 554 -5.12 -6.17 25.48
C ILE A 554 -5.44 -4.66 25.60
N ASP A 555 -4.85 -3.84 24.73
CA ASP A 555 -5.00 -2.38 24.77
C ASP A 555 -6.45 -1.92 24.54
N ASN A 556 -7.23 -2.69 23.76
CA ASN A 556 -8.56 -2.32 23.30
C ASN A 556 -9.67 -3.19 23.93
N LYS A 557 -9.32 -4.13 24.80
CA LYS A 557 -10.25 -5.07 25.43
C LYS A 557 -11.09 -5.83 24.40
N TYR A 558 -10.39 -6.44 23.44
CA TYR A 558 -11.01 -7.31 22.44
C TYR A 558 -11.07 -8.76 22.93
N ASN A 559 -12.08 -9.49 22.50
CA ASN A 559 -12.30 -10.87 22.89
C ASN A 559 -12.09 -11.84 21.72
N ARG A 560 -11.79 -13.10 22.06
CA ARG A 560 -11.62 -14.16 21.06
C ARG A 560 -12.97 -14.46 20.38
N PRO A 561 -13.07 -14.38 19.03
CA PRO A 561 -14.24 -14.83 18.30
C PRO A 561 -14.27 -16.36 18.18
N VAL A 562 -15.46 -16.92 18.02
CA VAL A 562 -15.69 -18.30 17.60
C VAL A 562 -15.94 -18.30 16.10
N ILE A 563 -15.17 -19.11 15.34
CA ILE A 563 -15.30 -19.22 13.88
C ILE A 563 -15.51 -20.68 13.51
N ASP A 564 -16.52 -20.92 12.69
CA ASP A 564 -16.87 -22.23 12.17
C ASP A 564 -17.42 -22.17 10.74
N GLU A 565 -17.90 -23.28 10.20
CA GLU A 565 -18.46 -23.37 8.86
C GLU A 565 -19.98 -23.09 8.81
N SER A 566 -20.60 -22.63 9.91
CA SER A 566 -22.00 -22.20 9.92
C SER A 566 -22.24 -21.01 8.97
N LEU A 567 -23.51 -20.64 8.82
CA LEU A 567 -23.92 -19.47 8.04
C LEU A 567 -24.31 -18.27 8.90
N ASP A 568 -24.24 -18.42 10.23
CA ASP A 568 -24.75 -17.42 11.17
C ASP A 568 -23.65 -16.41 11.57
N ILE A 569 -24.04 -15.18 11.78
CA ILE A 569 -23.22 -14.13 12.37
C ILE A 569 -23.97 -13.63 13.60
N ASP A 570 -23.44 -13.90 14.79
CA ASP A 570 -24.01 -13.44 16.06
C ASP A 570 -22.96 -12.66 16.84
N ILE A 571 -23.15 -11.34 16.95
CA ILE A 571 -22.24 -10.42 17.61
C ILE A 571 -22.98 -9.77 18.76
N LYS A 572 -22.46 -9.95 19.99
CA LYS A 572 -22.99 -9.30 21.20
C LYS A 572 -22.11 -8.13 21.59
N GLN A 573 -22.76 -6.99 21.88
CA GLN A 573 -22.10 -5.75 22.29
C GLN A 573 -20.94 -5.37 21.36
N GLY A 574 -21.19 -5.45 20.04
CA GLY A 574 -20.23 -5.08 19.00
C GLY A 574 -19.94 -3.59 19.01
N ARG A 575 -18.65 -3.23 18.90
CA ARG A 575 -18.15 -1.85 18.85
C ARG A 575 -17.44 -1.57 17.54
N HIS A 576 -17.34 -0.33 17.15
CA HIS A 576 -16.60 0.07 15.95
C HIS A 576 -15.11 0.28 16.30
N PRO A 577 -14.18 -0.56 15.80
CA PRO A 577 -12.77 -0.53 16.23
C PRO A 577 -12.08 0.81 15.94
N VAL A 578 -12.47 1.51 14.89
CA VAL A 578 -11.86 2.78 14.48
C VAL A 578 -12.51 3.95 15.21
N ILE A 579 -13.85 4.02 15.22
CA ILE A 579 -14.57 5.16 15.82
C ILE A 579 -14.30 5.24 17.33
N GLU A 580 -14.27 4.10 18.04
CA GLU A 580 -13.98 4.10 19.49
C GLU A 580 -12.60 4.70 19.84
N LYS A 581 -11.66 4.72 18.89
CA LYS A 581 -10.32 5.33 19.05
C LYS A 581 -10.24 6.80 18.62
N GLN A 582 -11.30 7.34 18.06
CA GLN A 582 -11.41 8.75 17.64
C GLN A 582 -12.33 9.56 18.56
N LEU A 583 -13.08 8.89 19.44
CA LEU A 583 -13.95 9.57 20.37
C LEU A 583 -13.14 10.44 21.36
N PRO A 584 -13.66 11.64 21.72
CA PRO A 584 -13.05 12.48 22.74
C PRO A 584 -12.90 11.77 24.08
N PRO A 585 -11.93 12.16 24.92
CA PRO A 585 -11.78 11.60 26.25
C PRO A 585 -13.08 11.76 27.08
N GLY A 586 -13.58 10.63 27.61
CA GLY A 586 -14.82 10.58 28.39
C GLY A 586 -16.07 10.17 27.63
N GLU A 587 -16.01 10.14 26.29
CA GLU A 587 -17.07 9.57 25.47
C GLU A 587 -16.81 8.09 25.19
N CYS A 588 -17.87 7.27 25.23
CA CYS A 588 -17.82 5.85 24.96
C CYS A 588 -18.67 5.51 23.73
N TYR A 589 -18.18 4.59 22.92
CA TYR A 589 -18.97 4.03 21.82
C TYR A 589 -20.13 3.20 22.40
N VAL A 590 -21.33 3.36 21.86
CA VAL A 590 -22.51 2.61 22.27
C VAL A 590 -22.51 1.24 21.55
N PRO A 591 -22.29 0.14 22.27
CA PRO A 591 -22.21 -1.17 21.65
C PRO A 591 -23.59 -1.71 21.23
N ASN A 592 -23.63 -2.50 20.14
CA ASN A 592 -24.87 -3.04 19.60
C ASN A 592 -24.78 -4.55 19.36
N ASP A 593 -25.93 -5.22 19.41
CA ASP A 593 -26.07 -6.63 19.10
C ASP A 593 -26.52 -6.78 17.65
N ILE A 594 -25.89 -7.69 16.92
CA ILE A 594 -26.22 -8.03 15.53
C ILE A 594 -26.37 -9.54 15.42
N HIS A 595 -27.48 -9.97 14.84
CA HIS A 595 -27.72 -11.35 14.47
C HIS A 595 -28.12 -11.42 13.00
N LEU A 596 -27.45 -12.26 12.20
CA LEU A 596 -27.78 -12.56 10.81
C LEU A 596 -27.66 -14.07 10.59
N GLY A 597 -28.70 -14.67 10.06
CA GLY A 597 -28.76 -16.09 9.75
C GLY A 597 -29.60 -16.34 8.49
N ASN A 598 -29.26 -17.35 7.71
CA ASN A 598 -29.93 -17.62 6.44
C ASN A 598 -31.37 -18.11 6.57
N ASP A 599 -31.78 -18.62 7.77
CA ASP A 599 -33.07 -19.25 7.97
C ASP A 599 -34.10 -18.33 8.64
N ASP A 600 -33.65 -17.40 9.51
CA ASP A 600 -34.56 -16.63 10.38
C ASP A 600 -34.45 -15.11 10.16
N GLN A 601 -33.23 -14.58 10.05
CA GLN A 601 -32.94 -13.15 9.88
C GLN A 601 -31.83 -12.93 8.87
N GLN A 602 -32.15 -13.12 7.59
CA GLN A 602 -31.20 -12.96 6.49
C GLN A 602 -30.90 -11.48 6.23
N ILE A 603 -31.94 -10.63 6.29
CA ILE A 603 -31.85 -9.20 5.98
C ILE A 603 -32.32 -8.38 7.18
N MET A 604 -31.47 -7.47 7.65
CA MET A 604 -31.82 -6.42 8.59
C MET A 604 -32.05 -5.11 7.84
N ILE A 605 -33.27 -4.59 7.83
CA ILE A 605 -33.57 -3.23 7.37
C ILE A 605 -33.43 -2.30 8.56
N ILE A 606 -32.55 -1.30 8.45
CA ILE A 606 -32.24 -0.36 9.52
C ILE A 606 -32.70 1.02 9.11
N THR A 607 -33.76 1.50 9.76
CA THR A 607 -34.33 2.86 9.53
C THR A 607 -33.90 3.82 10.62
N GLY A 608 -33.99 5.11 10.36
CA GLY A 608 -33.65 6.16 11.33
C GLY A 608 -33.03 7.41 10.68
N PRO A 609 -32.89 8.50 11.44
CA PRO A 609 -32.33 9.73 10.94
C PRO A 609 -30.84 9.60 10.58
N ASN A 610 -30.37 10.40 9.63
CA ASN A 610 -28.97 10.30 9.16
C ASN A 610 -27.94 10.65 10.24
N LEU A 611 -28.25 11.59 11.13
CA LEU A 611 -27.40 11.94 12.28
C LEU A 611 -27.30 10.84 13.35
N ALA A 612 -28.18 9.85 13.31
CA ALA A 612 -28.10 8.73 14.25
C ALA A 612 -26.90 7.81 14.00
N GLY A 613 -26.16 8.03 12.87
CA GLY A 613 -24.94 7.31 12.59
C GLY A 613 -25.16 5.88 12.10
N LYS A 614 -26.15 5.63 11.23
CA LYS A 614 -26.41 4.31 10.62
C LYS A 614 -25.15 3.63 10.06
N PRO A 615 -24.25 4.30 9.30
CA PRO A 615 -23.00 3.69 8.84
C PRO A 615 -22.09 3.23 9.98
N ALA A 616 -22.05 3.98 11.09
CA ALA A 616 -21.28 3.62 12.27
C ALA A 616 -21.84 2.38 13.00
N LEU A 617 -23.07 2.00 12.75
CA LEU A 617 -23.73 0.84 13.33
C LEU A 617 -23.66 -0.41 12.42
N THR A 618 -23.62 -0.23 11.11
CA THR A 618 -23.57 -1.34 10.14
C THR A 618 -22.16 -1.80 9.84
N ARG A 619 -21.20 -0.86 9.66
CA ARG A 619 -19.80 -1.17 9.35
C ARG A 619 -19.10 -2.07 10.39
N PRO A 620 -19.36 -1.95 11.72
CA PRO A 620 -18.75 -2.85 12.71
C PRO A 620 -18.94 -4.33 12.39
N THR A 621 -20.09 -4.73 11.85
CA THR A 621 -20.36 -6.14 11.49
C THR A 621 -19.35 -6.66 10.47
N ALA A 622 -19.08 -5.89 9.41
CA ALA A 622 -18.09 -6.26 8.40
C ALA A 622 -16.66 -6.21 8.95
N LEU A 623 -16.33 -5.19 9.76
CA LEU A 623 -14.99 -5.05 10.36
C LEU A 623 -14.71 -6.17 11.36
N ILE A 624 -15.66 -6.52 12.23
CA ILE A 624 -15.55 -7.63 13.19
C ILE A 624 -15.39 -8.96 12.45
N THR A 625 -16.20 -9.21 11.41
CA THR A 625 -16.10 -10.41 10.57
C THR A 625 -14.72 -10.52 9.91
N LEU A 626 -14.23 -9.40 9.34
CA LEU A 626 -12.91 -9.35 8.72
C LEU A 626 -11.80 -9.58 9.75
N MET A 627 -11.85 -8.90 10.92
CA MET A 627 -10.88 -9.09 12.01
C MET A 627 -10.84 -10.54 12.47
N ALA A 628 -12.01 -11.17 12.63
CA ALA A 628 -12.10 -12.58 12.99
C ALA A 628 -11.43 -13.48 11.94
N GLN A 629 -11.68 -13.24 10.64
CA GLN A 629 -11.11 -14.05 9.54
C GLN A 629 -9.64 -13.79 9.22
N ILE A 630 -9.04 -12.72 9.73
CA ILE A 630 -7.57 -12.58 9.72
C ILE A 630 -6.90 -13.24 10.94
N GLY A 631 -7.67 -13.74 11.90
CA GLY A 631 -7.19 -14.34 13.14
C GLY A 631 -6.93 -13.35 14.27
N CYS A 632 -7.58 -12.19 14.25
CA CYS A 632 -7.50 -11.16 15.27
C CYS A 632 -8.67 -11.30 16.26
N TYR A 633 -8.48 -10.94 17.53
CA TYR A 633 -9.56 -10.74 18.50
C TYR A 633 -10.40 -9.52 18.10
N VAL A 634 -11.67 -9.50 18.49
CA VAL A 634 -12.68 -8.57 17.97
C VAL A 634 -13.25 -7.66 19.06
N PRO A 635 -13.68 -6.43 18.71
CA PRO A 635 -14.30 -5.47 19.63
C PRO A 635 -15.76 -5.83 19.93
N ALA A 636 -15.99 -6.96 20.58
CA ALA A 636 -17.30 -7.42 21.00
C ALA A 636 -17.18 -8.14 22.36
N GLU A 637 -18.29 -8.26 23.10
CA GLU A 637 -18.35 -9.10 24.30
C GLU A 637 -18.19 -10.58 23.91
N SER A 638 -18.95 -11.01 22.89
CA SER A 638 -18.79 -12.29 22.22
C SER A 638 -19.13 -12.16 20.74
N ALA A 639 -18.47 -12.96 19.91
CA ALA A 639 -18.78 -13.03 18.48
C ALA A 639 -18.69 -14.49 18.01
N HIS A 640 -19.75 -14.98 17.39
CA HIS A 640 -19.81 -16.23 16.66
C HIS A 640 -19.98 -15.89 15.17
N ILE A 641 -19.01 -16.27 14.36
CA ILE A 641 -18.92 -15.87 12.95
C ILE A 641 -18.85 -17.13 12.10
N GLY A 642 -19.94 -17.46 11.42
CA GLY A 642 -19.92 -18.42 10.32
C GLY A 642 -19.07 -17.89 9.17
N LEU A 643 -18.30 -18.78 8.55
CA LEU A 643 -17.33 -18.42 7.50
C LEU A 643 -17.96 -17.59 6.38
N VAL A 644 -17.41 -16.41 6.11
CA VAL A 644 -17.81 -15.50 5.03
C VAL A 644 -16.81 -15.61 3.87
N ASP A 645 -17.31 -15.70 2.64
CA ASP A 645 -16.46 -15.79 1.44
C ASP A 645 -16.32 -14.49 0.66
N LYS A 646 -17.25 -13.54 0.85
CA LYS A 646 -17.27 -12.23 0.20
C LYS A 646 -17.88 -11.20 1.14
N ILE A 647 -17.24 -10.05 1.22
CA ILE A 647 -17.79 -8.88 1.91
C ILE A 647 -17.95 -7.77 0.88
N PHE A 648 -19.16 -7.25 0.77
CA PHE A 648 -19.51 -6.16 -0.12
C PHE A 648 -20.10 -4.99 0.66
N THR A 649 -19.67 -3.79 0.33
CA THR A 649 -20.23 -2.57 0.92
C THR A 649 -20.55 -1.55 -0.15
N ARG A 650 -21.75 -0.99 -0.08
CA ARG A 650 -22.16 0.18 -0.83
C ARG A 650 -22.55 1.26 0.18
N VAL A 651 -21.76 2.31 0.26
CA VAL A 651 -21.93 3.41 1.24
C VAL A 651 -21.93 4.72 0.50
N GLY A 652 -22.94 5.58 0.77
CA GLY A 652 -23.14 6.97 0.37
C GLY A 652 -22.39 7.52 -0.86
N ALA A 653 -22.88 8.55 -1.52
CA ALA A 653 -22.28 9.13 -2.72
C ALA A 653 -20.85 9.64 -2.45
N SER A 654 -19.84 9.01 -3.04
CA SER A 654 -18.58 9.68 -3.27
C SER A 654 -18.66 10.42 -4.60
N ASP A 655 -18.73 11.74 -4.55
CA ASP A 655 -18.66 12.57 -5.74
C ASP A 655 -17.32 12.35 -6.44
N ASN A 656 -17.34 11.57 -7.49
CA ASN A 656 -16.17 11.40 -8.36
C ASN A 656 -16.23 12.41 -9.51
N ILE A 657 -16.17 13.70 -9.16
CA ILE A 657 -16.24 14.84 -10.09
C ILE A 657 -15.20 14.71 -11.21
N SER A 658 -14.10 13.99 -10.97
CA SER A 658 -12.99 13.87 -11.89
C SER A 658 -13.27 12.99 -13.12
N LEU A 659 -14.32 12.16 -13.13
CA LEU A 659 -14.70 11.28 -14.25
C LEU A 659 -15.96 11.75 -14.98
N GLY A 660 -16.67 12.77 -14.48
CA GLY A 660 -17.89 13.27 -15.09
C GLY A 660 -19.08 12.27 -15.10
N GLU A 661 -18.98 11.18 -14.33
CA GLU A 661 -20.05 10.19 -14.21
C GLU A 661 -21.13 10.67 -13.23
N SER A 662 -22.40 10.41 -13.55
CA SER A 662 -23.50 10.64 -12.62
C SER A 662 -23.32 9.80 -11.35
N THR A 663 -23.43 10.42 -10.18
CA THR A 663 -23.38 9.74 -8.87
C THR A 663 -24.33 8.55 -8.79
N PHE A 664 -25.50 8.67 -9.41
CA PHE A 664 -26.49 7.59 -9.49
C PHE A 664 -26.03 6.42 -10.39
N MET A 665 -25.34 6.71 -11.52
CA MET A 665 -24.80 5.66 -12.39
C MET A 665 -23.70 4.86 -11.68
N VAL A 666 -22.81 5.53 -10.96
CA VAL A 666 -21.79 4.87 -10.13
C VAL A 666 -22.45 3.99 -9.08
N GLU A 667 -23.48 4.49 -8.41
CA GLU A 667 -24.26 3.74 -7.42
C GLU A 667 -24.88 2.47 -8.00
N MET A 668 -25.48 2.56 -9.15
CA MET A 668 -26.11 1.41 -9.82
C MET A 668 -25.08 0.41 -10.34
N THR A 669 -23.92 0.88 -10.79
CA THR A 669 -22.81 0.01 -11.23
C THR A 669 -22.22 -0.78 -10.04
N GLU A 670 -22.03 -0.13 -8.88
CA GLU A 670 -21.59 -0.79 -7.66
C GLU A 670 -22.63 -1.83 -7.20
N ALA A 671 -23.91 -1.47 -7.16
CA ALA A 671 -25.00 -2.39 -6.80
C ALA A 671 -25.08 -3.59 -7.76
N ALA A 672 -24.97 -3.36 -9.07
CA ALA A 672 -24.96 -4.41 -10.07
C ALA A 672 -23.78 -5.38 -9.89
N SER A 673 -22.58 -4.84 -9.60
CA SER A 673 -21.40 -5.66 -9.31
C SER A 673 -21.62 -6.56 -8.09
N ILE A 674 -22.26 -6.03 -7.03
CA ILE A 674 -22.59 -6.80 -5.83
C ILE A 674 -23.59 -7.92 -6.18
N LEU A 675 -24.73 -7.56 -6.78
CA LEU A 675 -25.84 -8.49 -7.02
C LEU A 675 -25.46 -9.65 -7.96
N ASN A 676 -24.61 -9.41 -8.95
CA ASN A 676 -24.11 -10.43 -9.87
C ASN A 676 -23.07 -11.38 -9.25
N ASN A 677 -22.52 -11.04 -8.08
CA ASN A 677 -21.44 -11.81 -7.42
C ASN A 677 -21.85 -12.44 -6.08
N LEU A 678 -23.12 -12.44 -5.71
CA LEU A 678 -23.61 -13.00 -4.46
C LEU A 678 -23.34 -14.50 -4.33
N SER A 679 -23.10 -14.94 -3.10
CA SER A 679 -23.04 -16.35 -2.69
C SER A 679 -23.78 -16.52 -1.37
N GLU A 680 -24.03 -17.75 -0.96
CA GLU A 680 -24.67 -18.11 0.31
C GLU A 680 -23.91 -17.59 1.54
N ARG A 681 -22.58 -17.43 1.41
CA ARG A 681 -21.69 -16.95 2.46
C ARG A 681 -21.33 -15.46 2.34
N SER A 682 -21.99 -14.75 1.44
CA SER A 682 -21.74 -13.30 1.28
C SER A 682 -22.33 -12.50 2.44
N LEU A 683 -21.59 -11.49 2.86
CA LEU A 683 -22.04 -10.41 3.75
C LEU A 683 -22.13 -9.11 2.97
N VAL A 684 -23.32 -8.50 2.92
CA VAL A 684 -23.60 -7.31 2.13
C VAL A 684 -24.06 -6.17 3.04
N LEU A 685 -23.49 -4.99 2.84
CA LEU A 685 -23.87 -3.75 3.52
C LEU A 685 -24.30 -2.71 2.48
N PHE A 686 -25.61 -2.39 2.49
CA PHE A 686 -26.15 -1.27 1.73
C PHE A 686 -26.44 -0.10 2.66
N ASP A 687 -25.98 1.09 2.30
CA ASP A 687 -26.21 2.30 3.05
C ASP A 687 -26.77 3.38 2.11
N GLU A 688 -28.01 3.79 2.35
CA GLU A 688 -28.76 4.83 1.64
C GLU A 688 -28.82 4.64 0.11
N LEU A 689 -29.07 3.41 -0.35
CA LEU A 689 -29.23 3.11 -1.77
C LEU A 689 -30.50 3.77 -2.36
N GLY A 690 -30.38 4.31 -3.59
CA GLY A 690 -31.48 4.94 -4.33
C GLY A 690 -31.61 6.45 -4.11
N ARG A 691 -30.63 7.10 -3.46
CA ARG A 691 -30.69 8.53 -3.10
C ARG A 691 -30.42 9.48 -4.28
N GLY A 692 -29.78 8.99 -5.34
CA GLY A 692 -29.36 9.78 -6.49
C GLY A 692 -30.47 10.04 -7.54
N THR A 693 -31.71 9.58 -7.29
CA THR A 693 -32.84 9.71 -8.22
C THR A 693 -34.11 10.22 -7.51
N SER A 694 -35.26 10.20 -8.20
CA SER A 694 -36.54 10.57 -7.58
C SER A 694 -36.90 9.61 -6.43
N THR A 695 -37.62 10.10 -5.42
CA THR A 695 -37.94 9.31 -4.22
C THR A 695 -38.62 7.97 -4.56
N TYR A 696 -39.57 7.97 -5.45
CA TYR A 696 -40.32 6.75 -5.81
C TYR A 696 -39.47 5.76 -6.64
N ASP A 697 -38.63 6.25 -7.57
CA ASP A 697 -37.67 5.40 -8.29
C ASP A 697 -36.67 4.78 -7.28
N GLY A 698 -36.18 5.58 -6.33
CA GLY A 698 -35.27 5.12 -5.30
C GLY A 698 -35.87 4.03 -4.43
N ILE A 699 -37.13 4.23 -3.95
CA ILE A 699 -37.87 3.22 -3.16
C ILE A 699 -38.09 1.94 -3.99
N SER A 700 -38.52 2.07 -5.25
CA SER A 700 -38.81 0.94 -6.12
C SER A 700 -37.57 0.09 -6.40
N ILE A 701 -36.41 0.73 -6.63
CA ILE A 701 -35.12 0.06 -6.82
C ILE A 701 -34.68 -0.62 -5.52
N ALA A 702 -34.70 0.08 -4.40
CA ALA A 702 -34.32 -0.44 -3.10
C ALA A 702 -35.16 -1.67 -2.71
N TRP A 703 -36.49 -1.57 -2.86
CA TRP A 703 -37.43 -2.68 -2.63
C TRP A 703 -37.08 -3.90 -3.49
N SER A 704 -36.95 -3.70 -4.81
CA SER A 704 -36.67 -4.77 -5.75
C SER A 704 -35.32 -5.47 -5.48
N ILE A 705 -34.29 -4.71 -5.02
CA ILE A 705 -33.00 -5.26 -4.64
C ILE A 705 -33.13 -6.12 -3.39
N VAL A 706 -33.81 -5.67 -2.35
CA VAL A 706 -34.04 -6.44 -1.12
C VAL A 706 -34.82 -7.72 -1.43
N GLU A 707 -35.87 -7.63 -2.25
CA GLU A 707 -36.65 -8.80 -2.71
C GLU A 707 -35.79 -9.76 -3.50
N TYR A 708 -34.99 -9.28 -4.46
CA TYR A 708 -34.05 -10.12 -5.22
C TYR A 708 -33.06 -10.85 -4.33
N ILE A 709 -32.51 -10.22 -3.32
CA ILE A 709 -31.57 -10.87 -2.38
C ILE A 709 -32.31 -11.91 -1.51
N HIS A 710 -33.54 -11.62 -1.08
CA HIS A 710 -34.34 -12.52 -0.25
C HIS A 710 -34.78 -13.75 -1.05
N GLU A 711 -35.32 -13.58 -2.26
CA GLU A 711 -35.86 -14.66 -3.09
C GLU A 711 -34.75 -15.38 -3.90
N GLY A 712 -33.61 -14.74 -4.09
CA GLY A 712 -32.47 -15.30 -4.82
C GLY A 712 -31.88 -16.53 -4.15
N ARG A 713 -31.26 -17.41 -4.95
CA ARG A 713 -30.66 -18.68 -4.46
C ARG A 713 -29.50 -18.47 -3.48
N ALA A 714 -28.86 -17.32 -3.50
CA ALA A 714 -27.67 -17.05 -2.70
C ALA A 714 -28.00 -16.79 -1.22
N HIS A 715 -29.22 -16.34 -0.88
CA HIS A 715 -29.63 -15.98 0.50
C HIS A 715 -28.55 -15.17 1.26
N ALA A 716 -27.91 -14.22 0.60
CA ALA A 716 -26.80 -13.45 1.18
C ALA A 716 -27.25 -12.67 2.42
N LYS A 717 -26.46 -12.72 3.49
CA LYS A 717 -26.67 -11.95 4.72
C LYS A 717 -26.52 -10.45 4.43
N THR A 718 -27.54 -9.66 4.76
CA THR A 718 -27.59 -8.26 4.33
C THR A 718 -28.00 -7.32 5.48
N LEU A 719 -27.21 -6.27 5.65
CA LEU A 719 -27.57 -5.07 6.43
C LEU A 719 -27.95 -3.97 5.44
N PHE A 720 -29.20 -3.52 5.51
CA PHE A 720 -29.75 -2.51 4.60
C PHE A 720 -30.15 -1.27 5.39
N ALA A 721 -29.27 -0.29 5.47
CA ALA A 721 -29.57 0.99 6.10
C ALA A 721 -30.25 1.95 5.11
N THR A 722 -31.39 2.48 5.48
CA THR A 722 -32.18 3.35 4.59
C THR A 722 -32.91 4.44 5.37
N HIS A 723 -33.34 5.45 4.66
CA HIS A 723 -34.28 6.46 5.14
C HIS A 723 -35.72 6.23 4.60
N TYR A 724 -35.90 5.22 3.75
CA TYR A 724 -37.21 4.84 3.21
C TYR A 724 -37.96 4.02 4.23
N HIS A 725 -38.98 4.64 4.87
CA HIS A 725 -39.81 3.97 5.88
C HIS A 725 -40.75 2.94 5.27
N GLU A 726 -41.05 3.05 3.98
CA GLU A 726 -41.88 2.15 3.20
C GLU A 726 -41.30 0.72 3.19
N LEU A 727 -39.98 0.57 3.25
CA LEU A 727 -39.34 -0.75 3.29
C LEU A 727 -39.67 -1.51 4.58
N ASN A 728 -40.17 -0.84 5.63
CA ASN A 728 -40.60 -1.51 6.85
C ASN A 728 -41.77 -2.49 6.61
N GLU A 729 -42.58 -2.27 5.56
CA GLU A 729 -43.67 -3.18 5.21
C GLU A 729 -43.18 -4.56 4.73
N MET A 730 -41.93 -4.67 4.30
CA MET A 730 -41.34 -5.91 3.79
C MET A 730 -41.29 -7.00 4.87
N GLU A 731 -41.13 -6.69 6.15
CA GLU A 731 -41.13 -7.65 7.24
C GLU A 731 -42.46 -8.44 7.33
N LYS A 732 -43.56 -7.81 6.93
CA LYS A 732 -44.89 -8.48 6.91
C LYS A 732 -45.02 -9.50 5.80
N SER A 733 -44.35 -9.27 4.67
CA SER A 733 -44.48 -10.08 3.45
C SER A 733 -43.36 -11.12 3.32
N PHE A 734 -42.18 -10.86 3.92
CA PHE A 734 -40.98 -11.69 3.73
C PHE A 734 -40.47 -12.27 5.07
N ARG A 735 -40.44 -13.60 5.19
CA ARG A 735 -40.18 -14.33 6.44
C ARG A 735 -38.79 -14.03 7.05
N ARG A 736 -37.73 -13.81 6.24
CA ARG A 736 -36.36 -13.67 6.70
C ARG A 736 -35.88 -12.19 6.74
N ILE A 737 -36.83 -11.25 6.65
CA ILE A 737 -36.56 -9.81 6.80
C ILE A 737 -36.97 -9.37 8.21
N ARG A 738 -36.13 -8.55 8.86
CA ARG A 738 -36.44 -7.94 10.16
C ARG A 738 -36.11 -6.46 10.13
N ASN A 739 -37.03 -5.68 10.71
CA ASN A 739 -36.87 -4.25 10.84
C ASN A 739 -36.21 -3.87 12.16
N TYR A 740 -35.32 -2.91 12.06
CA TYR A 740 -34.66 -2.27 13.19
C TYR A 740 -34.68 -0.76 13.00
N ASN A 741 -34.66 -0.04 14.11
CA ASN A 741 -34.49 1.41 14.09
C ASN A 741 -33.37 1.82 15.02
N VAL A 742 -32.79 3.00 14.75
CA VAL A 742 -31.82 3.61 15.66
C VAL A 742 -32.56 4.45 16.67
N SER A 743 -32.48 4.08 17.96
CA SER A 743 -33.28 4.73 19.01
C SER A 743 -32.87 6.19 19.20
N VAL A 744 -33.92 7.01 19.30
CA VAL A 744 -33.84 8.44 19.53
C VAL A 744 -34.71 8.76 20.75
N LYS A 745 -34.18 9.50 21.72
CA LYS A 745 -34.95 9.94 22.91
C LYS A 745 -35.11 11.45 22.85
N GLU A 746 -36.31 11.88 23.17
CA GLU A 746 -36.59 13.30 23.39
C GLU A 746 -36.52 13.56 24.90
N ILE A 747 -35.62 14.44 25.32
CA ILE A 747 -35.42 14.87 26.70
C ILE A 747 -35.51 16.41 26.73
N ASP A 748 -36.46 16.94 27.46
CA ASP A 748 -36.68 18.40 27.58
C ASP A 748 -36.80 19.13 26.22
N GLY A 749 -37.51 18.54 25.26
CA GLY A 749 -37.68 19.11 23.93
C GLY A 749 -36.39 19.09 23.06
N LYS A 750 -35.37 18.36 23.49
CA LYS A 750 -34.14 18.12 22.74
C LYS A 750 -34.07 16.65 22.31
N VAL A 751 -33.78 16.43 21.04
CA VAL A 751 -33.56 15.10 20.48
C VAL A 751 -32.15 14.61 20.81
N VAL A 752 -32.06 13.50 21.53
CA VAL A 752 -30.80 12.81 21.88
C VAL A 752 -30.72 11.53 21.11
N PHE A 753 -29.70 11.40 20.28
CA PHE A 753 -29.41 10.15 19.52
C PHE A 753 -28.74 9.14 20.44
N VAL A 754 -29.46 8.10 20.82
CA VAL A 754 -28.96 7.06 21.74
C VAL A 754 -28.00 6.12 21.04
N ARG A 755 -28.05 6.03 19.71
CA ARG A 755 -27.21 5.17 18.86
C ARG A 755 -27.33 3.67 19.20
N LYS A 756 -28.49 3.24 19.70
CA LYS A 756 -28.81 1.85 20.01
C LYS A 756 -29.79 1.33 18.98
N LEU A 757 -29.54 0.09 18.47
CA LEU A 757 -30.46 -0.62 17.59
C LEU A 757 -31.59 -1.24 18.42
N GLU A 758 -32.82 -0.95 18.03
CA GLU A 758 -34.03 -1.53 18.61
C GLU A 758 -34.87 -2.20 17.52
N LYS A 759 -35.55 -3.29 17.87
CA LYS A 759 -36.42 -4.02 16.92
C LYS A 759 -37.65 -3.17 16.57
N GLY A 760 -38.04 -3.22 15.32
CA GLY A 760 -39.16 -2.46 14.74
C GLY A 760 -38.71 -1.31 13.86
N GLY A 761 -39.61 -0.83 13.01
CA GLY A 761 -39.38 0.33 12.12
C GLY A 761 -39.58 1.68 12.85
N SER A 762 -38.91 2.72 12.38
CA SER A 762 -39.19 4.11 12.78
C SER A 762 -40.27 4.71 11.87
N GLU A 763 -41.29 5.30 12.45
CA GLU A 763 -42.37 6.01 11.69
C GLU A 763 -42.11 7.51 11.58
N HIS A 764 -41.13 8.08 12.29
CA HIS A 764 -40.90 9.52 12.36
C HIS A 764 -39.59 9.94 11.64
N SER A 765 -39.72 11.01 10.87
CA SER A 765 -38.58 11.73 10.28
C SER A 765 -38.06 12.81 11.23
N PHE A 766 -36.78 12.84 11.51
CA PHE A 766 -36.14 13.83 12.37
C PHE A 766 -35.32 14.89 11.58
N GLY A 767 -35.53 14.98 10.27
CA GLY A 767 -34.74 15.89 9.40
C GLY A 767 -34.82 17.35 9.82
N ILE A 768 -36.00 17.85 10.20
CA ILE A 768 -36.20 19.23 10.64
C ILE A 768 -35.51 19.49 12.00
N HIS A 769 -35.56 18.55 12.92
CA HIS A 769 -34.83 18.64 14.18
C HIS A 769 -33.31 18.75 13.96
N VAL A 770 -32.79 18.02 12.97
CA VAL A 770 -31.38 18.11 12.54
C VAL A 770 -31.05 19.47 11.98
N ALA A 771 -31.93 20.04 11.13
CA ALA A 771 -31.80 21.39 10.59
C ALA A 771 -31.74 22.44 11.69
N LYS A 772 -32.57 22.28 12.74
CA LYS A 772 -32.54 23.12 13.94
C LYS A 772 -31.22 23.01 14.72
N LEU A 773 -30.69 21.80 14.89
CA LEU A 773 -29.40 21.57 15.55
C LEU A 773 -28.23 22.12 14.75
N ALA A 774 -28.32 22.11 13.43
CA ALA A 774 -27.32 22.70 12.53
C ALA A 774 -27.34 24.22 12.51
N GLY A 775 -28.29 24.87 13.19
CA GLY A 775 -28.38 26.32 13.31
C GLY A 775 -29.12 27.01 12.16
N LEU A 776 -30.00 26.33 11.42
CA LEU A 776 -30.85 26.98 10.43
C LEU A 776 -31.72 28.08 11.09
N PRO A 777 -32.00 29.18 10.37
CA PRO A 777 -32.87 30.25 10.87
C PRO A 777 -34.23 29.71 11.34
N ARG A 778 -34.68 30.16 12.52
CA ARG A 778 -35.89 29.64 13.17
C ARG A 778 -37.15 29.73 12.27
N SER A 779 -37.29 30.81 11.49
CA SER A 779 -38.40 30.98 10.54
C SER A 779 -38.45 29.90 9.45
N ILE A 780 -37.28 29.34 9.04
CA ILE A 780 -37.21 28.27 8.06
C ILE A 780 -37.64 26.96 8.72
N VAL A 781 -37.16 26.72 9.95
CA VAL A 781 -37.47 25.51 10.71
C VAL A 781 -38.97 25.44 11.02
N ASP A 782 -39.57 26.52 11.54
CA ASP A 782 -40.98 26.60 11.84
C ASP A 782 -41.84 26.38 10.57
N ARG A 783 -41.42 26.96 9.43
CA ARG A 783 -42.13 26.77 8.15
C ARG A 783 -42.04 25.35 7.63
N ALA A 784 -40.88 24.73 7.82
CA ALA A 784 -40.67 23.31 7.42
C ALA A 784 -41.55 22.36 8.26
N ASP A 785 -41.67 22.61 9.57
CA ASP A 785 -42.58 21.85 10.44
C ASP A 785 -44.06 21.98 10.00
N GLU A 786 -44.54 23.20 9.65
CA GLU A 786 -45.89 23.39 9.11
C GLU A 786 -46.10 22.62 7.80
N LEU A 787 -45.12 22.65 6.88
CA LEU A 787 -45.20 21.96 5.60
C LEU A 787 -45.21 20.45 5.79
N LEU A 788 -44.35 19.92 6.69
CA LEU A 788 -44.32 18.51 7.00
C LEU A 788 -45.66 18.01 7.53
N ALA A 789 -46.27 18.75 8.50
CA ALA A 789 -47.56 18.40 9.04
C ALA A 789 -48.67 18.37 7.96
N GLN A 790 -48.65 19.29 6.98
CA GLN A 790 -49.59 19.31 5.86
C GLN A 790 -49.41 18.09 4.92
N LEU A 791 -48.13 17.75 4.60
CA LEU A 791 -47.82 16.63 3.73
C LEU A 791 -48.20 15.28 4.38
N GLU A 792 -47.95 15.11 5.69
CA GLU A 792 -48.31 13.90 6.42
C GLU A 792 -49.84 13.75 6.58
N ALA A 793 -50.57 14.86 6.75
CA ALA A 793 -52.03 14.85 6.80
C ALA A 793 -52.67 14.45 5.47
N ASN A 794 -52.09 14.90 4.34
CA ASN A 794 -52.54 14.51 3.01
C ASN A 794 -52.28 13.02 2.74
N ASN A 795 -51.09 12.50 3.08
CA ASN A 795 -50.75 11.07 2.92
C ASN A 795 -51.64 10.15 3.78
N ARG A 796 -52.04 10.54 5.02
CA ARG A 796 -52.97 9.76 5.86
C ARG A 796 -54.36 9.65 5.25
N ASN A 797 -54.84 10.68 4.58
CA ASN A 797 -56.15 10.68 3.88
C ASN A 797 -56.14 9.75 2.64
N GLU A 798 -54.99 9.58 1.99
CA GLU A 798 -54.84 8.68 0.83
C GLU A 798 -54.68 7.21 1.27
N GLN A 799 -54.02 6.91 2.38
CA GLN A 799 -53.84 5.53 2.91
C GLN A 799 -55.15 4.85 3.36
N VAL A 800 -56.19 5.64 3.64
CA VAL A 800 -57.54 5.09 3.93
C VAL A 800 -58.22 4.56 2.65
N ALA A 801 -57.68 4.88 1.46
CA ALA A 801 -58.20 4.46 0.16
C ALA A 801 -57.42 3.34 -0.56
N THR A 802 -56.25 2.93 -0.06
CA THR A 802 -55.40 1.91 -0.71
C THR A 802 -55.42 0.59 0.00
N LYS A 803 -55.82 -0.47 -0.70
CA LYS A 803 -55.73 -1.86 -0.32
C LYS A 803 -54.23 -2.30 -0.19
N ASP A 804 -53.99 -3.23 0.76
CA ASP A 804 -52.71 -3.84 1.06
C ASP A 804 -51.80 -4.08 -0.15
N LEU A 805 -50.59 -3.53 -0.12
CA LEU A 805 -49.51 -3.75 -1.07
C LEU A 805 -49.07 -5.25 -1.09
N GLY A 806 -49.39 -6.02 -0.09
CA GLY A 806 -49.05 -7.46 0.01
C GLY A 806 -49.72 -8.39 -1.00
N ASP A 807 -50.72 -7.93 -1.73
CA ASP A 807 -51.52 -8.76 -2.67
C ASP A 807 -51.03 -8.64 -4.15
N VAL A 808 -50.01 -7.82 -4.44
CA VAL A 808 -49.50 -7.55 -5.79
C VAL A 808 -48.49 -8.63 -6.26
N GLY A 809 -47.92 -9.42 -5.36
CA GLY A 809 -46.86 -10.40 -5.65
C GLY A 809 -47.31 -11.66 -6.38
N SER A 810 -48.62 -11.96 -6.54
CA SER A 810 -49.09 -13.27 -7.03
C SER A 810 -49.70 -13.30 -8.44
N LYS A 811 -49.78 -12.18 -9.19
CA LYS A 811 -50.29 -12.21 -10.57
C LYS A 811 -49.39 -11.48 -11.54
N ARG A 812 -48.47 -12.24 -12.16
CA ARG A 812 -47.84 -11.82 -13.43
C ARG A 812 -48.87 -11.84 -14.56
N SER A 813 -49.50 -10.72 -14.83
CA SER A 813 -50.00 -10.39 -16.18
C SER A 813 -50.22 -8.87 -16.28
N GLY A 814 -49.55 -8.29 -17.24
CA GLY A 814 -49.34 -6.87 -17.48
C GLY A 814 -50.56 -5.97 -17.29
N TYR A 815 -50.38 -5.04 -16.36
CA TYR A 815 -50.93 -3.69 -16.44
C TYR A 815 -49.99 -2.76 -15.68
N GLN A 816 -49.37 -1.87 -16.41
CA GLN A 816 -48.55 -0.79 -15.89
C GLN A 816 -49.50 0.21 -15.23
N MET A 817 -49.62 0.18 -13.87
CA MET A 817 -50.33 1.23 -13.14
C MET A 817 -49.42 2.43 -12.92
N SER A 818 -49.69 3.51 -13.54
CA SER A 818 -49.14 4.84 -13.28
C SER A 818 -49.58 5.33 -11.90
N PHE A 819 -48.65 5.42 -10.94
CA PHE A 819 -48.90 5.90 -9.56
C PHE A 819 -48.70 7.42 -9.39
N PHE A 820 -48.99 8.23 -10.42
CA PHE A 820 -48.96 9.68 -10.29
C PHE A 820 -50.23 10.30 -10.83
N GLN A 821 -51.16 10.59 -9.94
CA GLN A 821 -52.04 11.73 -10.09
C GLN A 821 -51.59 12.81 -9.12
N LEU A 822 -50.70 13.70 -9.55
CA LEU A 822 -50.72 15.06 -9.08
C LEU A 822 -52.06 15.60 -9.55
N ASP A 823 -53.01 15.83 -8.64
CA ASP A 823 -54.19 16.62 -8.91
C ASP A 823 -53.79 18.06 -9.20
N ASP A 824 -53.35 18.29 -10.42
CA ASP A 824 -53.34 19.61 -11.00
C ASP A 824 -54.80 19.97 -11.24
N PRO A 825 -55.35 20.97 -10.53
CA PRO A 825 -56.76 21.39 -10.72
C PRO A 825 -57.11 21.63 -12.18
N VAL A 826 -56.13 22.04 -12.98
CA VAL A 826 -56.25 22.29 -14.43
C VAL A 826 -56.43 20.99 -15.20
N LEU A 827 -55.63 19.96 -14.86
CA LEU A 827 -55.72 18.61 -15.49
C LEU A 827 -57.00 17.89 -15.08
N SER A 828 -57.46 18.03 -13.83
CA SER A 828 -58.74 17.49 -13.37
C SER A 828 -59.93 18.16 -14.12
N GLN A 829 -59.90 19.45 -14.31
CA GLN A 829 -60.94 20.18 -15.05
C GLN A 829 -60.99 19.81 -16.53
N ILE A 830 -59.84 19.57 -17.17
CA ILE A 830 -59.73 19.06 -18.55
C ILE A 830 -60.25 17.64 -18.66
N ARG A 831 -59.87 16.74 -17.75
CA ARG A 831 -60.36 15.37 -17.67
C ARG A 831 -61.88 15.32 -17.54
N ASP A 832 -62.45 16.07 -16.65
CA ASP A 832 -63.92 16.12 -16.46
C ASP A 832 -64.66 16.67 -17.68
N GLN A 833 -64.15 17.71 -18.32
CA GLN A 833 -64.72 18.19 -19.60
C GLN A 833 -64.65 17.15 -20.71
N ILE A 834 -63.56 16.40 -20.84
CA ILE A 834 -63.41 15.34 -21.88
C ILE A 834 -64.32 14.15 -21.57
N LEU A 835 -64.43 13.71 -20.30
CA LEU A 835 -65.30 12.61 -19.90
C LEU A 835 -66.79 12.87 -20.10
N HIS A 836 -67.24 14.11 -19.97
CA HIS A 836 -68.64 14.49 -20.17
C HIS A 836 -68.96 14.90 -21.64
N LEU A 837 -68.05 14.75 -22.57
CA LEU A 837 -68.20 15.08 -23.95
C LEU A 837 -68.85 13.92 -24.74
N ASP A 838 -70.04 14.13 -25.23
CA ASP A 838 -70.71 13.14 -26.10
C ASP A 838 -70.25 13.32 -27.55
N ILE A 839 -69.20 12.63 -27.95
CA ILE A 839 -68.50 12.76 -29.21
C ILE A 839 -69.45 12.42 -30.42
N ASN A 840 -70.46 11.58 -30.21
CA ASN A 840 -71.32 11.08 -31.28
C ASN A 840 -72.40 12.12 -31.72
N ASN A 841 -72.65 13.11 -30.86
CA ASN A 841 -73.66 14.12 -31.12
C ASN A 841 -73.10 15.52 -31.39
N LEU A 842 -71.82 15.69 -31.51
CA LEU A 842 -71.13 16.96 -31.80
C LEU A 842 -70.99 17.21 -33.28
N THR A 843 -71.37 18.42 -33.72
CA THR A 843 -71.05 18.92 -35.07
C THR A 843 -69.53 19.26 -35.14
N PRO A 844 -68.90 19.23 -36.36
CA PRO A 844 -67.49 19.62 -36.52
C PRO A 844 -67.12 20.96 -35.93
N MET A 845 -68.03 21.92 -35.94
CA MET A 845 -67.82 23.28 -35.43
C MET A 845 -67.83 23.28 -33.86
N GLU A 846 -68.77 22.54 -33.29
CA GLU A 846 -68.86 22.40 -31.84
C GLU A 846 -67.63 21.63 -31.28
N ALA A 847 -67.12 20.64 -31.98
CA ALA A 847 -65.88 19.91 -31.59
C ALA A 847 -64.66 20.84 -31.61
N LEU A 848 -64.57 21.72 -32.63
CA LEU A 848 -63.47 22.71 -32.70
C LEU A 848 -63.57 23.75 -31.59
N ASN A 849 -64.77 24.22 -31.24
CA ASN A 849 -64.99 25.15 -30.16
C ASN A 849 -64.65 24.51 -28.79
N LYS A 850 -65.00 23.24 -28.55
CA LYS A 850 -64.66 22.48 -27.33
C LYS A 850 -63.16 22.24 -27.20
N LEU A 851 -62.46 21.93 -28.33
CA LEU A 851 -61.01 21.84 -28.33
C LEU A 851 -60.33 23.18 -27.99
N ASN A 852 -60.96 24.30 -28.48
CA ASN A 852 -60.44 25.63 -28.14
C ASN A 852 -60.67 26.00 -26.67
N ASP A 853 -61.82 25.61 -26.10
CA ASP A 853 -62.09 25.73 -24.66
C ASP A 853 -61.08 24.99 -23.81
N ILE A 854 -60.80 23.72 -24.18
CA ILE A 854 -59.80 22.91 -23.48
C ILE A 854 -58.41 23.54 -23.61
N LYS A 855 -58.06 24.08 -24.77
CA LYS A 855 -56.80 24.78 -25.00
C LYS A 855 -56.70 26.05 -24.17
N SER A 856 -57.79 26.80 -24.01
CA SER A 856 -57.79 28.01 -23.19
C SER A 856 -57.60 27.74 -21.69
N ILE A 857 -58.06 26.60 -21.20
CA ILE A 857 -57.84 26.16 -19.82
C ILE A 857 -56.31 25.89 -19.59
N ILE A 858 -55.61 25.30 -20.57
CA ILE A 858 -54.19 25.06 -20.51
C ILE A 858 -53.35 26.35 -20.59
N THR A 859 -53.80 27.30 -21.42
CA THR A 859 -53.02 28.52 -21.71
C THR A 859 -53.35 29.70 -20.81
N GLY A 860 -54.37 29.59 -19.95
CA GLY A 860 -54.76 30.64 -19.03
C GLY A 860 -55.31 31.93 -19.72
N LYS A 861 -55.75 31.84 -20.97
CA LYS A 861 -56.33 32.93 -21.75
C LYS A 861 -57.72 32.60 -22.17
#